data_53f730af8f5cf6b2ea9e84753172701c
#
_entry.id   53f730af8f5cf6b2ea9e84753172701c
#
_cell.length_a   1.000
_cell.length_b   1.000
_cell.length_c   1.000
_cell.angle_alpha   90.00
_cell.angle_beta   90.00
_cell.angle_gamma   90.00
#
_symmetry.space_group_name_H-M   'P 1'
#
loop_
_entity.id
_entity.type
_entity.pdbx_description
1 polymer ?
#
loop_
_entity_poly.entity_id
_entity_poly.type
_entity_poly.pdbx_seq_one_letter_code
_entity_poly.pdbx_strand_id
1 'polypeptide(L)'
;MNRLKMPAWSFAVGLILLQMIMVAIIVYGESLTFDEGDHIFAAYMMWHSGDYGLNPEHPPLVKLVATLPLLQEKLWVPPLQGRMFKAEAYRDGRDFLERNDGPNHRLLFRMRLAAGVFAVGLSVFVFLMGSKLFSESAGLLALLLVVFEPNVLANSDLVTTDMGVACFFLATIYCFYRYARQPSVVRLLLTGLAAGLTLSAKHSGILLAPMLLGLTLVEIACAERGRRKRMAGTLFGGSAAIVVLAVVVLWASYGFRYAARPAGMVMNPTLSEYAAPLKGMNSWVIGHLANWRLLPESYLMGMTDIHYAAQQYPIFLLGHDYAHGVWWYFPVALSIKTTLGLIGLVVLAGIALISRQLRPGRELAYLIVPGAIYLIVAILSGMNIGTRHVLFLYPLAALLAAAGLTALAQHSRRWIWIGGGLVACHVVSALAVFPAEMAYGNEAWGGTVNTHKYLSDSSVDWAQQLPHVKQWVDAHPGEECWFAYSAYPELRPQAYGIPCHPLPTAHTEWEILPLDVPETIHGYLLLSADDLEACDWPSDQLNVFERFRWMPMAEQIDHSVFVYHGDFDVHEAAALGAVQKSGIMLRENSPVEALGAAKRAVALQPENLLAQMALGDAQTALGDKSSARAAYELALEAAHRLEADAQPLFVPDIEQKLHP
;
A
#
# COMPACT_ATOMS: atom_id res chain seq x y z
N MET A 1 30.08 -15.99 41.81
CA MET A 1 30.06 -15.91 40.37
C MET A 1 29.19 -14.73 39.94
N ASN A 2 29.78 -13.60 39.66
CA ASN A 2 29.09 -12.45 39.06
C ASN A 2 28.63 -12.89 37.67
N ARG A 3 27.33 -13.22 37.50
CA ARG A 3 26.73 -13.33 36.17
C ARG A 3 26.86 -11.93 35.53
N LEU A 4 27.67 -11.81 34.51
CA LEU A 4 27.69 -10.65 33.62
C LEU A 4 26.27 -10.46 33.12
N LYS A 5 25.53 -9.51 33.70
CA LYS A 5 24.21 -9.10 33.16
C LYS A 5 24.50 -8.41 31.82
N MET A 6 24.22 -9.10 30.73
CA MET A 6 24.25 -8.47 29.41
C MET A 6 23.32 -7.24 29.42
N PRO A 7 23.77 -6.09 28.95
CA PRO A 7 22.93 -4.90 28.91
C PRO A 7 21.75 -5.11 27.94
N ALA A 8 20.61 -4.49 28.21
CA ALA A 8 19.39 -4.62 27.39
C ALA A 8 19.65 -4.32 25.88
N TRP A 9 20.60 -3.44 25.59
CA TRP A 9 21.04 -3.14 24.24
C TRP A 9 21.59 -4.33 23.45
N SER A 10 22.28 -5.27 24.11
CA SER A 10 22.80 -6.46 23.43
C SER A 10 21.67 -7.35 22.92
N PHE A 11 20.59 -7.47 23.69
CA PHE A 11 19.38 -8.21 23.27
C PHE A 11 18.64 -7.46 22.18
N ALA A 12 18.52 -6.13 22.26
CA ALA A 12 17.91 -5.32 21.24
C ALA A 12 18.63 -5.44 19.89
N VAL A 13 19.96 -5.36 19.89
CA VAL A 13 20.80 -5.56 18.69
C VAL A 13 20.59 -6.98 18.13
N GLY A 14 20.55 -8.01 18.98
CA GLY A 14 20.28 -9.38 18.56
C GLY A 14 18.93 -9.54 17.85
N LEU A 15 17.86 -8.93 18.38
CA LEU A 15 16.53 -8.95 17.75
C LEU A 15 16.51 -8.20 16.42
N ILE A 16 17.17 -7.04 16.33
CA ILE A 16 17.25 -6.28 15.07
C ILE A 16 18.06 -7.05 14.02
N LEU A 17 19.15 -7.70 14.40
CA LEU A 17 19.91 -8.54 13.47
C LEU A 17 19.06 -9.75 12.99
N LEU A 18 18.27 -10.35 13.88
CA LEU A 18 17.35 -11.42 13.51
C LEU A 18 16.30 -10.90 12.50
N GLN A 19 15.71 -9.72 12.74
CA GLN A 19 14.80 -9.08 11.78
C GLN A 19 15.47 -8.88 10.41
N MET A 20 16.69 -8.37 10.38
CA MET A 20 17.41 -8.17 9.11
C MET A 20 17.65 -9.50 8.36
N ILE A 21 17.92 -10.59 9.08
CA ILE A 21 18.07 -11.91 8.47
C ILE A 21 16.72 -12.38 7.89
N MET A 22 15.63 -12.25 8.63
CA MET A 22 14.29 -12.61 8.15
C MET A 22 13.93 -11.80 6.90
N VAL A 23 14.10 -10.49 6.93
CA VAL A 23 13.87 -9.59 5.78
C VAL A 23 14.73 -10.01 4.57
N ALA A 24 16.00 -10.34 4.76
CA ALA A 24 16.86 -10.77 3.65
C ALA A 24 16.40 -12.10 3.02
N ILE A 25 15.79 -13.00 3.80
CA ILE A 25 15.20 -14.26 3.29
C ILE A 25 13.94 -13.94 2.46
N ILE A 26 13.05 -13.07 2.96
CA ILE A 26 11.84 -12.63 2.25
C ILE A 26 12.23 -12.01 0.91
N VAL A 27 13.12 -11.02 0.91
CA VAL A 27 13.62 -10.33 -0.30
C VAL A 27 14.15 -11.30 -1.36
N TYR A 28 14.80 -12.38 -0.93
CA TYR A 28 15.35 -13.38 -1.87
C TYR A 28 14.26 -14.22 -2.54
N GLY A 29 13.13 -14.43 -1.86
CA GLY A 29 12.03 -15.29 -2.33
C GLY A 29 10.94 -14.58 -3.12
N GLU A 30 10.90 -13.25 -3.10
CA GLU A 30 9.80 -12.48 -3.67
C GLU A 30 10.14 -11.76 -4.98
N SER A 31 9.14 -11.65 -5.87
CA SER A 31 9.17 -10.76 -7.03
C SER A 31 8.91 -9.30 -6.65
N LEU A 32 9.06 -8.42 -7.64
CA LEU A 32 8.62 -7.04 -7.58
C LEU A 32 7.13 -6.99 -7.20
N THR A 33 6.74 -6.03 -6.35
CA THR A 33 5.32 -5.73 -6.14
C THR A 33 4.82 -4.71 -7.16
N PHE A 34 3.49 -4.57 -7.29
CA PHE A 34 2.85 -3.73 -8.31
C PHE A 34 3.41 -2.30 -8.34
N ASP A 35 3.53 -1.62 -7.19
CA ASP A 35 3.96 -0.22 -7.11
C ASP A 35 5.50 -0.03 -7.18
N GLU A 36 6.32 -1.07 -6.99
CA GLU A 36 7.76 -0.86 -6.85
C GLU A 36 8.44 -0.42 -8.15
N GLY A 37 7.91 -0.84 -9.30
CA GLY A 37 8.49 -0.54 -10.61
C GLY A 37 8.54 0.96 -10.89
N ASP A 38 7.42 1.64 -10.69
CA ASP A 38 7.30 3.08 -10.89
C ASP A 38 8.06 3.88 -9.82
N HIS A 39 8.05 3.41 -8.55
CA HIS A 39 8.83 4.02 -7.47
C HIS A 39 10.33 4.01 -7.75
N ILE A 40 10.86 2.87 -8.18
CA ILE A 40 12.27 2.68 -8.47
C ILE A 40 12.69 3.53 -9.66
N PHE A 41 11.94 3.49 -10.75
CA PHE A 41 12.23 4.27 -11.94
C PHE A 41 12.15 5.77 -11.67
N ALA A 42 11.07 6.23 -11.04
CA ALA A 42 10.93 7.64 -10.68
C ALA A 42 12.08 8.12 -9.79
N ALA A 43 12.50 7.33 -8.79
CA ALA A 43 13.61 7.70 -7.93
C ALA A 43 14.96 7.72 -8.66
N TYR A 44 15.20 6.76 -9.55
CA TYR A 44 16.40 6.79 -10.40
C TYR A 44 16.44 8.07 -11.25
N MET A 45 15.30 8.48 -11.82
CA MET A 45 15.20 9.71 -12.59
C MET A 45 15.34 10.98 -11.73
N MET A 46 14.89 10.95 -10.46
CA MET A 46 15.18 12.03 -9.50
C MET A 46 16.70 12.23 -9.32
N TRP A 47 17.46 11.13 -9.17
CA TRP A 47 18.92 11.18 -9.06
C TRP A 47 19.59 11.56 -10.38
N HIS A 48 19.15 10.98 -11.48
CA HIS A 48 19.80 11.09 -12.80
C HIS A 48 19.57 12.45 -13.46
N SER A 49 18.35 12.96 -13.44
CA SER A 49 17.93 14.19 -14.15
C SER A 49 17.25 15.24 -13.28
N GLY A 50 17.02 14.93 -11.99
CA GLY A 50 16.21 15.77 -11.10
C GLY A 50 14.74 15.82 -11.50
N ASP A 51 14.21 14.74 -12.05
CA ASP A 51 12.81 14.63 -12.44
C ASP A 51 11.96 14.11 -11.28
N TYR A 52 11.23 14.97 -10.62
CA TYR A 52 10.31 14.65 -9.52
C TYR A 52 8.86 14.50 -10.00
N GLY A 53 8.61 14.60 -11.31
CA GLY A 53 7.25 14.62 -11.85
C GLY A 53 6.70 13.27 -12.29
N LEU A 54 7.50 12.19 -12.29
CA LEU A 54 7.06 10.88 -12.76
C LEU A 54 6.11 10.17 -11.79
N ASN A 55 6.39 10.24 -10.47
CA ASN A 55 5.56 9.64 -9.44
C ASN A 55 5.37 10.63 -8.27
N PRO A 56 4.57 11.69 -8.44
CA PRO A 56 4.35 12.74 -7.45
C PRO A 56 3.43 12.31 -6.30
N GLU A 57 2.63 11.27 -6.46
CA GLU A 57 1.74 10.70 -5.44
C GLU A 57 2.49 10.18 -4.21
N HIS A 58 3.78 9.92 -4.36
CA HIS A 58 4.66 9.50 -3.28
C HIS A 58 5.85 10.44 -3.13
N PRO A 59 6.04 11.09 -1.96
CA PRO A 59 7.21 11.92 -1.68
C PRO A 59 8.53 11.14 -1.82
N PRO A 60 9.68 11.82 -2.04
CA PRO A 60 10.86 11.18 -2.61
C PRO A 60 11.72 10.41 -1.62
N LEU A 61 11.64 10.64 -0.30
CA LEU A 61 12.66 10.20 0.67
C LEU A 61 12.93 8.70 0.62
N VAL A 62 11.89 7.87 0.72
CA VAL A 62 12.06 6.41 0.79
C VAL A 62 12.63 5.89 -0.50
N LYS A 63 12.07 6.34 -1.62
CA LYS A 63 12.49 5.97 -2.97
C LYS A 63 13.95 6.35 -3.25
N LEU A 64 14.37 7.56 -2.87
CA LEU A 64 15.75 8.02 -3.01
C LEU A 64 16.72 7.16 -2.21
N VAL A 65 16.38 6.80 -0.97
CA VAL A 65 17.24 5.93 -0.14
C VAL A 65 17.33 4.53 -0.73
N ALA A 66 16.19 3.94 -1.12
CA ALA A 66 16.14 2.60 -1.70
C ALA A 66 16.97 2.49 -2.99
N THR A 67 17.00 3.53 -3.82
CA THR A 67 17.71 3.52 -5.11
C THR A 67 19.18 3.98 -5.04
N LEU A 68 19.72 4.33 -3.85
CA LEU A 68 21.15 4.64 -3.69
C LEU A 68 22.10 3.59 -4.30
N PRO A 69 21.82 2.26 -4.17
CA PRO A 69 22.67 1.24 -4.78
C PRO A 69 22.76 1.32 -6.32
N LEU A 70 21.79 1.94 -6.98
CA LEU A 70 21.77 2.07 -8.45
C LEU A 70 22.72 3.15 -8.97
N LEU A 71 23.13 4.09 -8.14
CA LEU A 71 23.95 5.25 -8.56
C LEU A 71 25.34 4.86 -9.09
N GLN A 72 25.79 3.64 -8.80
CA GLN A 72 27.07 3.11 -9.26
C GLN A 72 26.95 2.30 -10.55
N GLU A 73 25.73 2.04 -11.02
CA GLU A 73 25.46 1.21 -12.19
C GLU A 73 25.25 2.08 -13.43
N LYS A 74 25.66 1.57 -14.60
CA LYS A 74 25.36 2.17 -15.90
C LYS A 74 24.09 1.51 -16.44
N LEU A 75 22.95 2.11 -16.15
CA LEU A 75 21.65 1.58 -16.51
C LEU A 75 21.13 2.20 -17.80
N TRP A 76 20.44 1.39 -18.57
CA TRP A 76 19.66 1.86 -19.70
C TRP A 76 18.44 2.64 -19.18
N VAL A 77 18.13 3.76 -19.79
CA VAL A 77 16.98 4.62 -19.44
C VAL A 77 16.08 4.70 -20.67
N PRO A 78 14.77 4.40 -20.52
CA PRO A 78 13.82 4.62 -21.61
C PRO A 78 13.70 6.11 -21.96
N PRO A 79 13.46 6.46 -23.24
CA PRO A 79 13.24 7.85 -23.61
C PRO A 79 11.89 8.34 -23.10
N LEU A 80 11.89 9.37 -22.24
CA LEU A 80 10.67 9.99 -21.74
C LEU A 80 9.91 10.67 -22.90
N GLN A 81 8.61 10.49 -22.97
CA GLN A 81 7.74 10.96 -24.04
C GLN A 81 6.80 12.10 -23.62
N GLY A 82 6.84 12.54 -22.36
CA GLY A 82 5.96 13.59 -21.83
C GLY A 82 4.50 13.16 -21.72
N ARG A 83 4.25 11.87 -21.56
CA ARG A 83 2.91 11.32 -21.32
C ARG A 83 2.36 11.76 -19.97
N MET A 84 1.12 11.43 -19.68
CA MET A 84 0.55 11.57 -18.35
C MET A 84 1.50 10.95 -17.31
N PHE A 85 1.76 11.64 -16.20
CA PHE A 85 2.84 11.31 -15.25
C PHE A 85 2.79 9.85 -14.75
N LYS A 86 1.63 9.33 -14.36
CA LYS A 86 1.49 7.94 -13.90
C LYS A 86 1.77 6.93 -15.03
N ALA A 87 1.13 7.09 -16.18
CA ALA A 87 1.28 6.17 -17.30
C ALA A 87 2.73 6.06 -17.79
N GLU A 88 3.50 7.16 -17.73
CA GLU A 88 4.92 7.14 -18.08
C GLU A 88 5.73 6.40 -17.01
N ALA A 89 5.44 6.62 -15.72
CA ALA A 89 6.18 5.99 -14.63
C ALA A 89 6.00 4.46 -14.59
N TYR A 90 4.77 3.97 -14.71
CA TYR A 90 4.48 2.53 -14.71
C TYR A 90 5.09 1.81 -15.91
N ARG A 91 4.79 2.28 -17.14
CA ARG A 91 5.32 1.65 -18.36
C ARG A 91 6.85 1.69 -18.42
N ASP A 92 7.42 2.85 -18.20
CA ASP A 92 8.87 3.03 -18.32
C ASP A 92 9.60 2.37 -17.14
N GLY A 93 8.96 2.26 -15.97
CA GLY A 93 9.45 1.52 -14.81
C GLY A 93 9.57 0.03 -15.07
N ARG A 94 8.54 -0.58 -15.67
CA ARG A 94 8.58 -1.96 -16.14
C ARG A 94 9.74 -2.17 -17.11
N ASP A 95 9.78 -1.41 -18.20
CA ASP A 95 10.78 -1.57 -19.26
C ASP A 95 12.20 -1.32 -18.74
N PHE A 96 12.35 -0.37 -17.79
CA PHE A 96 13.62 -0.09 -17.11
C PHE A 96 14.11 -1.30 -16.31
N LEU A 97 13.26 -1.93 -15.51
CA LEU A 97 13.64 -3.06 -14.68
C LEU A 97 13.85 -4.32 -15.51
N GLU A 98 12.95 -4.67 -16.41
CA GLU A 98 13.09 -5.86 -17.26
C GLU A 98 14.42 -5.84 -18.04
N ARG A 99 14.85 -4.66 -18.50
CA ARG A 99 16.08 -4.53 -19.30
C ARG A 99 17.35 -4.48 -18.47
N ASN A 100 17.30 -3.94 -17.25
CA ASN A 100 18.49 -3.71 -16.43
C ASN A 100 18.73 -4.79 -15.37
N ASP A 101 17.68 -5.36 -14.78
CA ASP A 101 17.84 -6.28 -13.63
C ASP A 101 18.11 -7.71 -14.04
N GLY A 102 17.56 -8.13 -15.16
CA GLY A 102 17.74 -9.50 -15.66
C GLY A 102 17.14 -10.58 -14.74
N PRO A 103 17.36 -11.87 -15.05
CA PRO A 103 16.65 -12.97 -14.40
C PRO A 103 17.05 -13.26 -12.95
N ASN A 104 18.11 -12.65 -12.46
CA ASN A 104 18.58 -12.86 -11.09
C ASN A 104 18.10 -11.80 -10.11
N HIS A 105 17.33 -10.83 -10.54
CA HIS A 105 16.76 -9.72 -9.75
C HIS A 105 17.74 -9.09 -8.74
N ARG A 106 19.02 -8.98 -9.13
CA ARG A 106 20.09 -8.49 -8.25
C ARG A 106 19.93 -7.02 -7.87
N LEU A 107 19.42 -6.20 -8.78
CA LEU A 107 19.20 -4.78 -8.51
C LEU A 107 18.04 -4.63 -7.52
N LEU A 108 16.94 -5.33 -7.74
CA LEU A 108 15.79 -5.36 -6.82
C LEU A 108 16.23 -5.78 -5.41
N PHE A 109 16.98 -6.89 -5.29
CA PHE A 109 17.50 -7.35 -4.01
C PHE A 109 18.28 -6.26 -3.26
N ARG A 110 19.19 -5.55 -3.94
CA ARG A 110 19.99 -4.48 -3.32
C ARG A 110 19.14 -3.27 -2.91
N MET A 111 18.14 -2.91 -3.71
CA MET A 111 17.24 -1.79 -3.42
C MET A 111 16.35 -2.10 -2.22
N ARG A 112 15.77 -3.29 -2.15
CA ARG A 112 14.96 -3.72 -1.02
C ARG A 112 15.79 -3.79 0.28
N LEU A 113 17.03 -4.29 0.24
CA LEU A 113 17.92 -4.23 1.40
C LEU A 113 18.21 -2.79 1.85
N ALA A 114 18.33 -1.84 0.90
CA ALA A 114 18.49 -0.43 1.24
C ALA A 114 17.20 0.16 1.84
N ALA A 115 16.02 -0.22 1.36
CA ALA A 115 14.73 0.15 1.94
C ALA A 115 14.56 -0.41 3.36
N GLY A 116 15.09 -1.60 3.65
CA GLY A 116 15.05 -2.23 4.97
C GLY A 116 15.63 -1.39 6.12
N VAL A 117 16.40 -0.32 5.83
CA VAL A 117 16.91 0.61 6.83
C VAL A 117 15.80 1.30 7.62
N PHE A 118 14.62 1.49 7.02
CA PHE A 118 13.47 2.09 7.69
C PHE A 118 12.83 1.14 8.71
N ALA A 119 12.80 -0.17 8.44
CA ALA A 119 12.35 -1.18 9.40
C ALA A 119 13.31 -1.28 10.60
N VAL A 120 14.63 -1.22 10.35
CA VAL A 120 15.64 -1.11 11.41
C VAL A 120 15.42 0.15 12.24
N GLY A 121 15.20 1.30 11.59
CA GLY A 121 14.91 2.56 12.25
C GLY A 121 13.65 2.48 13.13
N LEU A 122 12.56 1.89 12.61
CA LEU A 122 11.33 1.66 13.36
C LEU A 122 11.61 0.82 14.62
N SER A 123 12.31 -0.30 14.48
CA SER A 123 12.66 -1.20 15.59
C SER A 123 13.52 -0.51 16.65
N VAL A 124 14.48 0.32 16.25
CA VAL A 124 15.27 1.15 17.17
C VAL A 124 14.37 2.13 17.93
N PHE A 125 13.46 2.83 17.26
CA PHE A 125 12.58 3.78 17.93
C PHE A 125 11.53 3.10 18.82
N VAL A 126 11.07 1.91 18.48
CA VAL A 126 10.21 1.08 19.36
C VAL A 126 10.94 0.76 20.66
N PHE A 127 12.16 0.24 20.57
CA PHE A 127 12.97 -0.05 21.76
C PHE A 127 13.23 1.20 22.61
N LEU A 128 13.66 2.28 21.98
CA LEU A 128 13.95 3.56 22.66
C LEU A 128 12.71 4.15 23.33
N MET A 129 11.57 4.13 22.63
CA MET A 129 10.31 4.68 23.14
C MET A 129 9.76 3.84 24.29
N GLY A 130 9.70 2.52 24.13
CA GLY A 130 9.25 1.59 25.18
C GLY A 130 10.12 1.67 26.44
N SER A 131 11.45 1.71 26.26
CA SER A 131 12.41 1.86 27.35
C SER A 131 12.29 3.21 28.06
N LYS A 132 12.03 4.28 27.30
CA LYS A 132 11.96 5.63 27.86
C LYS A 132 10.63 5.96 28.52
N LEU A 133 9.52 5.48 27.94
CA LEU A 133 8.17 5.75 28.47
C LEU A 133 7.83 4.84 29.67
N PHE A 134 8.29 3.60 29.64
CA PHE A 134 7.89 2.59 30.61
C PHE A 134 9.09 1.94 31.32
N SER A 135 9.78 1.01 30.67
CA SER A 135 10.96 0.32 31.22
C SER A 135 11.78 -0.35 30.11
N GLU A 136 13.04 -0.70 30.38
CA GLU A 136 13.87 -1.48 29.45
C GLU A 136 13.22 -2.82 29.08
N SER A 137 12.57 -3.49 30.02
CA SER A 137 11.83 -4.74 29.75
C SER A 137 10.63 -4.51 28.82
N ALA A 138 9.92 -3.39 28.98
CA ALA A 138 8.82 -3.03 28.08
C ALA A 138 9.37 -2.69 26.69
N GLY A 139 10.51 -2.00 26.59
CA GLY A 139 11.16 -1.73 25.32
C GLY A 139 11.62 -2.98 24.58
N LEU A 140 12.23 -3.94 25.28
CA LEU A 140 12.62 -5.24 24.70
C LEU A 140 11.41 -6.07 24.26
N LEU A 141 10.35 -6.11 25.07
CA LEU A 141 9.15 -6.85 24.74
C LEU A 141 8.44 -6.24 23.52
N ALA A 142 8.31 -4.90 23.47
CA ALA A 142 7.73 -4.22 22.31
C ALA A 142 8.55 -4.46 21.03
N LEU A 143 9.88 -4.42 21.13
CA LEU A 143 10.76 -4.75 20.02
C LEU A 143 10.57 -6.19 19.54
N LEU A 144 10.51 -7.16 20.46
CA LEU A 144 10.26 -8.56 20.10
C LEU A 144 8.91 -8.71 19.37
N LEU A 145 7.86 -8.06 19.84
CA LEU A 145 6.54 -8.10 19.19
C LEU A 145 6.60 -7.48 17.79
N VAL A 146 7.35 -6.39 17.58
CA VAL A 146 7.48 -5.76 16.25
C VAL A 146 8.33 -6.60 15.29
N VAL A 147 9.38 -7.23 15.78
CA VAL A 147 10.26 -8.10 14.96
C VAL A 147 9.51 -9.31 14.42
N PHE A 148 8.53 -9.83 15.15
CA PHE A 148 7.70 -10.96 14.73
C PHE A 148 6.28 -10.55 14.33
N GLU A 149 6.04 -9.27 14.01
CA GLU A 149 4.75 -8.86 13.50
C GLU A 149 4.68 -9.10 11.98
N PRO A 150 3.78 -10.01 11.49
CA PRO A 150 3.76 -10.38 10.08
C PRO A 150 3.58 -9.19 9.13
N ASN A 151 2.69 -8.24 9.47
CA ASN A 151 2.46 -7.07 8.62
C ASN A 151 3.66 -6.10 8.61
N VAL A 152 4.43 -6.04 9.69
CA VAL A 152 5.69 -5.26 9.71
C VAL A 152 6.74 -5.96 8.86
N LEU A 153 6.88 -7.29 8.96
CA LEU A 153 7.82 -8.06 8.14
C LEU A 153 7.50 -7.93 6.65
N ALA A 154 6.24 -8.15 6.25
CA ALA A 154 5.77 -8.04 4.86
C ALA A 154 6.04 -6.68 4.20
N ASN A 155 6.19 -5.62 4.98
CA ASN A 155 6.45 -4.27 4.45
C ASN A 155 7.87 -3.76 4.76
N SER A 156 8.73 -4.60 5.35
CA SER A 156 10.04 -4.15 5.86
C SER A 156 11.06 -3.86 4.78
N ASP A 157 10.93 -4.44 3.62
CA ASP A 157 11.89 -4.41 2.51
C ASP A 157 11.39 -3.67 1.29
N LEU A 158 10.07 -3.51 1.16
CA LEU A 158 9.46 -2.98 -0.05
C LEU A 158 9.92 -1.53 -0.33
N VAL A 159 10.14 -1.23 -1.61
CA VAL A 159 10.45 0.13 -2.06
C VAL A 159 9.17 0.96 -2.12
N THR A 160 8.44 0.97 -1.01
CA THR A 160 7.20 1.71 -0.80
C THR A 160 7.33 2.67 0.37
N THR A 161 6.39 3.58 0.50
CA THR A 161 6.50 4.69 1.47
C THR A 161 6.05 4.36 2.89
N ASP A 162 5.40 3.22 3.09
CA ASP A 162 4.66 2.88 4.32
C ASP A 162 5.58 2.65 5.52
N MET A 163 6.64 1.85 5.34
CA MET A 163 7.62 1.61 6.40
C MET A 163 8.37 2.89 6.78
N GLY A 164 8.73 3.70 5.79
CA GLY A 164 9.42 4.97 6.02
C GLY A 164 8.59 5.95 6.83
N VAL A 165 7.31 6.12 6.50
CA VAL A 165 6.43 7.02 7.26
C VAL A 165 6.13 6.49 8.66
N ALA A 166 5.95 5.17 8.85
CA ALA A 166 5.75 4.57 10.16
C ALA A 166 6.99 4.79 11.07
N CYS A 167 8.19 4.60 10.52
CA CYS A 167 9.45 4.88 11.21
C CYS A 167 9.54 6.35 11.67
N PHE A 168 9.30 7.29 10.76
CA PHE A 168 9.49 8.70 11.08
C PHE A 168 8.33 9.30 11.90
N PHE A 169 7.12 8.77 11.83
CA PHE A 169 6.06 9.10 12.80
C PHE A 169 6.53 8.77 14.22
N LEU A 170 6.98 7.53 14.44
CA LEU A 170 7.44 7.10 15.76
C LEU A 170 8.66 7.91 16.23
N ALA A 171 9.62 8.16 15.33
CA ALA A 171 10.79 9.00 15.59
C ALA A 171 10.40 10.42 16.02
N THR A 172 9.45 11.04 15.31
CA THR A 172 8.98 12.41 15.62
C THR A 172 8.30 12.45 16.97
N ILE A 173 7.40 11.50 17.26
CA ILE A 173 6.68 11.41 18.54
C ILE A 173 7.68 11.21 19.69
N TYR A 174 8.68 10.34 19.52
CA TYR A 174 9.72 10.12 20.50
C TYR A 174 10.58 11.37 20.74
N CYS A 175 11.02 12.03 19.66
CA CYS A 175 11.80 13.26 19.76
C CYS A 175 11.00 14.38 20.40
N PHE A 176 9.72 14.52 20.05
CA PHE A 176 8.82 15.51 20.65
C PHE A 176 8.59 15.25 22.14
N TYR A 177 8.39 13.99 22.56
CA TYR A 177 8.34 13.64 23.97
C TYR A 177 9.59 14.13 24.71
N ARG A 178 10.77 13.88 24.16
CA ARG A 178 12.04 14.31 24.77
C ARG A 178 12.17 15.83 24.80
N TYR A 179 11.69 16.53 23.76
CA TYR A 179 11.67 17.98 23.71
C TYR A 179 10.70 18.56 24.76
N ALA A 180 9.48 18.07 24.83
CA ALA A 180 8.47 18.55 25.76
C ALA A 180 8.90 18.35 27.23
N ARG A 181 9.61 17.26 27.54
CA ARG A 181 10.10 16.96 28.89
C ARG A 181 11.30 17.79 29.31
N GLN A 182 12.18 18.10 28.40
CA GLN A 182 13.40 18.87 28.64
C GLN A 182 13.72 19.69 27.37
N PRO A 183 13.12 20.85 27.20
CA PRO A 183 13.35 21.70 26.03
C PRO A 183 14.82 22.06 25.86
N SER A 184 15.36 21.81 24.66
CA SER A 184 16.69 22.25 24.24
C SER A 184 16.73 22.42 22.73
N VAL A 185 17.67 23.22 22.22
CA VAL A 185 17.83 23.46 20.78
C VAL A 185 18.09 22.15 20.04
N VAL A 186 18.94 21.26 20.54
CA VAL A 186 19.23 19.97 19.92
C VAL A 186 17.99 19.11 19.78
N ARG A 187 17.16 19.03 20.83
CA ARG A 187 15.91 18.26 20.79
C ARG A 187 14.87 18.87 19.87
N LEU A 188 14.81 20.20 19.80
CA LEU A 188 13.99 20.93 18.84
C LEU A 188 14.41 20.59 17.40
N LEU A 189 15.72 20.68 17.09
CA LEU A 189 16.26 20.37 15.77
C LEU A 189 16.03 18.92 15.38
N LEU A 190 16.23 17.96 16.30
CA LEU A 190 15.96 16.55 16.06
C LEU A 190 14.47 16.29 15.80
N THR A 191 13.58 16.98 16.53
CA THR A 191 12.13 16.85 16.29
C THR A 191 11.73 17.43 14.94
N GLY A 192 12.25 18.60 14.57
CA GLY A 192 12.02 19.24 13.29
C GLY A 192 12.56 18.41 12.11
N LEU A 193 13.77 17.84 12.27
CA LEU A 193 14.33 16.91 11.28
C LEU A 193 13.44 15.68 11.10
N ALA A 194 13.06 15.01 12.20
CA ALA A 194 12.21 13.83 12.13
C ALA A 194 10.84 14.15 11.50
N ALA A 195 10.23 15.30 11.85
CA ALA A 195 8.98 15.76 11.27
C ALA A 195 9.10 16.02 9.76
N GLY A 196 10.19 16.64 9.32
CA GLY A 196 10.44 16.87 7.90
C GLY A 196 10.68 15.57 7.12
N LEU A 197 11.38 14.61 7.71
CA LEU A 197 11.54 13.27 7.13
C LEU A 197 10.20 12.52 7.04
N THR A 198 9.28 12.72 8.02
CA THR A 198 7.92 12.17 7.94
C THR A 198 7.16 12.73 6.75
N LEU A 199 7.18 14.07 6.55
CA LEU A 199 6.53 14.71 5.39
C LEU A 199 7.14 14.27 4.06
N SER A 200 8.46 14.04 4.04
CA SER A 200 9.21 13.60 2.86
C SER A 200 9.04 12.10 2.56
N ALA A 201 8.54 11.31 3.53
CA ALA A 201 8.30 9.88 3.37
C ALA A 201 6.93 9.58 2.72
N LYS A 202 5.85 10.20 3.19
CA LYS A 202 4.48 9.99 2.66
C LYS A 202 3.62 11.22 2.93
N HIS A 203 2.65 11.50 2.06
CA HIS A 203 1.73 12.64 2.23
C HIS A 203 0.90 12.56 3.52
N SER A 204 0.60 11.35 4.02
CA SER A 204 -0.04 11.17 5.33
C SER A 204 0.78 11.74 6.49
N GLY A 205 2.05 12.06 6.28
CA GLY A 205 2.90 12.78 7.24
C GLY A 205 2.31 14.09 7.75
N ILE A 206 1.38 14.71 7.01
CA ILE A 206 0.64 15.91 7.45
C ILE A 206 -0.16 15.67 8.75
N LEU A 207 -0.50 14.43 9.06
CA LEU A 207 -1.17 14.04 10.31
C LEU A 207 -0.33 14.31 11.56
N LEU A 208 0.97 14.56 11.41
CA LEU A 208 1.79 15.05 12.52
C LEU A 208 1.23 16.35 13.12
N ALA A 209 0.63 17.23 12.33
CA ALA A 209 0.13 18.51 12.84
C ALA A 209 -0.94 18.31 13.94
N PRO A 210 -2.06 17.60 13.72
CA PRO A 210 -3.03 17.33 14.77
C PRO A 210 -2.46 16.42 15.89
N MET A 211 -1.53 15.49 15.59
CA MET A 211 -0.89 14.64 16.60
C MET A 211 -0.05 15.47 17.58
N LEU A 212 0.84 16.33 17.07
CA LEU A 212 1.70 17.18 17.90
C LEU A 212 0.88 18.23 18.65
N LEU A 213 -0.19 18.76 18.05
CA LEU A 213 -1.13 19.65 18.75
C LEU A 213 -1.81 18.93 19.93
N GLY A 214 -2.34 17.72 19.70
CA GLY A 214 -2.96 16.91 20.74
C GLY A 214 -1.98 16.60 21.90
N LEU A 215 -0.75 16.21 21.57
CA LEU A 215 0.30 15.96 22.55
C LEU A 215 0.74 17.23 23.29
N THR A 216 0.80 18.38 22.60
CA THR A 216 1.04 19.69 23.23
C THR A 216 -0.03 20.00 24.27
N LEU A 217 -1.31 19.79 23.94
CA LEU A 217 -2.43 20.01 24.86
C LEU A 217 -2.35 19.07 26.08
N VAL A 218 -1.99 17.80 25.86
CA VAL A 218 -1.76 16.82 26.96
C VAL A 218 -0.64 17.31 27.88
N GLU A 219 0.50 17.75 27.36
CA GLU A 219 1.63 18.24 28.17
C GLU A 219 1.23 19.47 29.00
N ILE A 220 0.50 20.42 28.41
CA ILE A 220 -0.01 21.62 29.11
C ILE A 220 -1.01 21.21 30.21
N ALA A 221 -1.91 20.27 29.92
CA ALA A 221 -2.90 19.80 30.89
C ALA A 221 -2.24 19.09 32.09
N CYS A 222 -1.20 18.30 31.83
CA CYS A 222 -0.42 17.58 32.85
C CYS A 222 0.56 18.49 33.61
N ALA A 223 0.78 19.72 33.20
CA ALA A 223 1.68 20.65 33.88
C ALA A 223 1.03 21.23 35.14
N GLU A 224 1.84 21.54 36.15
CA GLU A 224 1.44 22.28 37.34
C GLU A 224 0.77 23.62 36.94
N ARG A 225 -0.33 24.00 37.61
CA ARG A 225 -1.11 25.18 37.26
C ARG A 225 -0.27 26.45 37.07
N GLY A 226 0.73 26.69 37.93
CA GLY A 226 1.62 27.84 37.84
C GLY A 226 2.58 27.83 36.64
N ARG A 227 2.82 26.67 36.04
CA ARG A 227 3.77 26.49 34.90
C ARG A 227 3.08 26.38 33.55
N ARG A 228 1.73 26.25 33.50
CA ARG A 228 0.98 26.00 32.26
C ARG A 228 1.21 27.05 31.18
N LYS A 229 1.16 28.33 31.53
CA LYS A 229 1.38 29.46 30.58
C LYS A 229 2.79 29.41 29.98
N ARG A 230 3.81 29.19 30.81
CA ARG A 230 5.21 29.03 30.32
C ARG A 230 5.37 27.81 29.44
N MET A 231 4.81 26.68 29.84
CA MET A 231 4.80 25.43 29.04
C MET A 231 4.12 25.67 27.69
N ALA A 232 2.94 26.30 27.66
CA ALA A 232 2.23 26.62 26.44
C ALA A 232 3.08 27.48 25.50
N GLY A 233 3.66 28.59 26.01
CA GLY A 233 4.55 29.44 25.21
C GLY A 233 5.75 28.68 24.63
N THR A 234 6.39 27.82 25.44
CA THR A 234 7.55 27.01 24.99
C THR A 234 7.14 26.00 23.93
N LEU A 235 6.03 25.27 24.13
CA LEU A 235 5.62 24.21 23.21
C LEU A 235 5.00 24.76 21.90
N PHE A 236 4.16 25.82 21.96
CA PHE A 236 3.64 26.42 20.74
C PHE A 236 4.74 27.12 19.93
N GLY A 237 5.64 27.87 20.60
CA GLY A 237 6.80 28.46 19.92
C GLY A 237 7.73 27.40 19.32
N GLY A 238 7.96 26.32 20.07
CA GLY A 238 8.72 25.16 19.58
C GLY A 238 8.04 24.45 18.41
N SER A 239 6.71 24.25 18.47
CA SER A 239 5.96 23.64 17.37
C SER A 239 6.02 24.47 16.08
N ALA A 240 5.96 25.81 16.19
CA ALA A 240 6.14 26.68 15.04
C ALA A 240 7.54 26.52 14.41
N ALA A 241 8.59 26.44 15.24
CA ALA A 241 9.95 26.19 14.76
C ALA A 241 10.09 24.79 14.15
N ILE A 242 9.45 23.76 14.73
CA ILE A 242 9.42 22.39 14.17
C ILE A 242 8.78 22.40 12.79
N VAL A 243 7.66 23.10 12.58
CA VAL A 243 7.00 23.21 11.27
C VAL A 243 7.94 23.86 10.25
N VAL A 244 8.61 24.97 10.59
CA VAL A 244 9.56 25.62 9.68
C VAL A 244 10.71 24.67 9.30
N LEU A 245 11.28 23.99 10.28
CA LEU A 245 12.35 23.01 10.03
C LEU A 245 11.86 21.84 9.17
N ALA A 246 10.64 21.35 9.44
CA ALA A 246 10.05 20.24 8.67
C ALA A 246 9.84 20.64 7.20
N VAL A 247 9.37 21.86 6.93
CA VAL A 247 9.24 22.38 5.57
C VAL A 247 10.59 22.52 4.89
N VAL A 248 11.63 23.00 5.60
CA VAL A 248 13.00 23.08 5.05
C VAL A 248 13.53 21.71 4.68
N VAL A 249 13.33 20.68 5.54
CA VAL A 249 13.75 19.30 5.24
C VAL A 249 12.97 18.73 4.05
N LEU A 250 11.67 19.00 3.98
CA LEU A 250 10.84 18.63 2.82
C LEU A 250 11.41 19.26 1.54
N TRP A 251 11.71 20.56 1.53
CA TRP A 251 12.33 21.23 0.37
C TRP A 251 13.68 20.62 0.02
N ALA A 252 14.49 20.26 1.02
CA ALA A 252 15.77 19.61 0.78
C ALA A 252 15.62 18.26 0.07
N SER A 253 14.58 17.48 0.39
CA SER A 253 14.30 16.21 -0.29
C SER A 253 13.91 16.36 -1.76
N TYR A 254 13.46 17.55 -2.16
CA TYR A 254 13.20 17.95 -3.56
C TYR A 254 14.33 18.79 -4.17
N GLY A 255 15.54 18.77 -3.56
CA GLY A 255 16.70 19.51 -4.04
C GLY A 255 16.48 21.02 -4.09
N PHE A 256 15.59 21.58 -3.26
CA PHE A 256 15.15 22.99 -3.26
C PHE A 256 14.60 23.48 -4.59
N ARG A 257 14.01 22.58 -5.41
CA ARG A 257 13.40 22.91 -6.70
C ARG A 257 11.88 23.00 -6.56
N TYR A 258 11.30 24.06 -7.16
CA TYR A 258 9.85 24.16 -7.25
C TYR A 258 9.31 23.26 -8.36
N ALA A 259 9.83 23.41 -9.60
CA ALA A 259 9.36 22.68 -10.78
C ALA A 259 9.57 21.17 -10.62
N ALA A 260 8.52 20.40 -10.87
CA ALA A 260 8.53 18.95 -10.76
C ALA A 260 9.38 18.28 -11.86
N ARG A 261 9.31 18.79 -13.09
CA ARG A 261 10.05 18.25 -14.25
C ARG A 261 11.35 19.00 -14.51
N PRO A 262 12.33 18.38 -15.19
CA PRO A 262 13.55 19.06 -15.65
C PRO A 262 13.26 20.19 -16.64
N ALA A 263 14.27 21.04 -16.88
CA ALA A 263 14.17 22.13 -17.86
C ALA A 263 13.80 21.60 -19.26
N GLY A 264 12.80 22.20 -19.87
CA GLY A 264 12.27 21.79 -21.18
C GLY A 264 11.13 20.79 -21.14
N MET A 265 10.78 20.27 -19.96
CA MET A 265 9.60 19.42 -19.73
C MET A 265 8.61 20.09 -18.80
N VAL A 266 7.33 19.77 -18.93
CA VAL A 266 6.26 20.24 -18.07
C VAL A 266 5.47 19.04 -17.54
N MET A 267 4.77 19.24 -16.40
CA MET A 267 3.80 18.24 -15.93
C MET A 267 2.68 18.07 -16.95
N ASN A 268 2.23 16.84 -17.13
CA ASN A 268 1.08 16.51 -17.99
C ASN A 268 0.10 15.61 -17.21
N PRO A 269 -1.08 16.10 -16.81
CA PRO A 269 -1.51 17.51 -16.90
C PRO A 269 -0.67 18.45 -16.02
N THR A 270 -0.76 19.75 -16.25
CA THR A 270 -0.17 20.76 -15.36
C THR A 270 -0.89 20.75 -14.00
N LEU A 271 -0.22 21.23 -12.93
CA LEU A 271 -0.85 21.33 -11.60
C LEU A 271 -2.16 22.14 -11.63
N SER A 272 -2.22 23.23 -12.42
CA SER A 272 -3.42 24.07 -12.56
C SER A 272 -4.58 23.32 -13.22
N GLU A 273 -4.31 22.54 -14.26
CA GLU A 273 -5.31 21.72 -14.95
C GLU A 273 -5.79 20.57 -14.04
N TYR A 274 -4.85 19.88 -13.37
CA TYR A 274 -5.16 18.74 -12.53
C TYR A 274 -5.93 19.15 -11.26
N ALA A 275 -5.63 20.32 -10.70
CA ALA A 275 -6.32 20.86 -9.53
C ALA A 275 -7.63 21.59 -9.85
N ALA A 276 -7.93 21.88 -11.13
CA ALA A 276 -9.11 22.66 -11.53
C ALA A 276 -10.45 22.07 -11.03
N PRO A 277 -10.69 20.73 -11.03
CA PRO A 277 -11.94 20.16 -10.51
C PRO A 277 -12.08 20.22 -8.98
N LEU A 278 -11.00 20.51 -8.23
CA LEU A 278 -11.08 20.63 -6.77
C LEU A 278 -12.09 21.72 -6.36
N LYS A 279 -12.83 21.45 -5.28
CA LYS A 279 -13.84 22.38 -4.76
C LYS A 279 -13.55 22.76 -3.29
N GLY A 280 -14.12 23.86 -2.85
CA GLY A 280 -14.11 24.27 -1.44
C GLY A 280 -12.71 24.50 -0.87
N MET A 281 -12.47 23.98 0.33
CA MET A 281 -11.21 24.19 1.07
C MET A 281 -10.00 23.62 0.34
N ASN A 282 -10.12 22.46 -0.33
CA ASN A 282 -9.01 21.83 -1.03
C ASN A 282 -8.51 22.70 -2.19
N SER A 283 -9.41 23.25 -3.01
CA SER A 283 -9.06 24.21 -4.08
C SER A 283 -8.36 25.45 -3.51
N TRP A 284 -8.90 26.00 -2.43
CA TRP A 284 -8.32 27.18 -1.79
C TRP A 284 -6.90 26.91 -1.26
N VAL A 285 -6.71 25.79 -0.54
CA VAL A 285 -5.40 25.41 0.03
C VAL A 285 -4.37 25.17 -1.06
N ILE A 286 -4.66 24.30 -2.03
CA ILE A 286 -3.72 23.96 -3.11
C ILE A 286 -3.38 25.20 -3.93
N GLY A 287 -4.38 26.04 -4.29
CA GLY A 287 -4.17 27.27 -5.04
C GLY A 287 -3.26 28.27 -4.33
N HIS A 288 -3.43 28.49 -3.01
CA HIS A 288 -2.57 29.40 -2.26
C HIS A 288 -1.15 28.86 -2.08
N LEU A 289 -1.00 27.55 -1.76
CA LEU A 289 0.30 26.93 -1.63
C LEU A 289 1.10 26.97 -2.94
N ALA A 290 0.42 26.78 -4.08
CA ALA A 290 1.02 26.84 -5.42
C ALA A 290 1.41 28.28 -5.80
N ASN A 291 0.47 29.25 -5.64
CA ASN A 291 0.71 30.65 -6.01
C ASN A 291 1.89 31.27 -5.23
N TRP A 292 2.03 30.91 -3.97
CA TRP A 292 3.13 31.42 -3.13
C TRP A 292 4.36 30.50 -3.15
N ARG A 293 4.31 29.41 -3.90
CA ARG A 293 5.39 28.39 -4.00
C ARG A 293 5.88 27.93 -2.62
N LEU A 294 4.93 27.72 -1.69
CA LEU A 294 5.28 27.32 -0.32
C LEU A 294 5.75 25.86 -0.24
N LEU A 295 5.30 25.02 -1.16
CA LEU A 295 5.70 23.61 -1.28
C LEU A 295 6.10 23.30 -2.72
N PRO A 296 6.93 22.27 -2.97
CA PRO A 296 7.31 21.82 -4.32
C PRO A 296 6.08 21.46 -5.16
N GLU A 297 6.11 21.74 -6.47
CA GLU A 297 5.02 21.45 -7.41
C GLU A 297 4.64 19.96 -7.39
N SER A 298 5.63 19.06 -7.41
CA SER A 298 5.40 17.61 -7.33
C SER A 298 4.67 17.21 -6.05
N TYR A 299 4.98 17.84 -4.91
CA TYR A 299 4.30 17.56 -3.64
C TYR A 299 2.82 17.97 -3.70
N LEU A 300 2.53 19.14 -4.28
CA LEU A 300 1.16 19.64 -4.45
C LEU A 300 0.36 18.78 -5.44
N MET A 301 1.00 18.34 -6.52
CA MET A 301 0.43 17.41 -7.49
C MET A 301 0.02 16.10 -6.82
N GLY A 302 0.92 15.51 -6.00
CA GLY A 302 0.63 14.28 -5.27
C GLY A 302 -0.47 14.43 -4.23
N MET A 303 -0.55 15.58 -3.53
CA MET A 303 -1.67 15.86 -2.62
C MET A 303 -3.01 15.89 -3.36
N THR A 304 -3.02 16.44 -4.57
CA THR A 304 -4.22 16.50 -5.42
C THR A 304 -4.60 15.10 -5.91
N ASP A 305 -3.61 14.33 -6.33
CA ASP A 305 -3.81 12.97 -6.85
C ASP A 305 -4.39 12.02 -5.80
N ILE A 306 -3.82 12.00 -4.59
CA ILE A 306 -4.35 11.20 -3.47
C ILE A 306 -5.79 11.58 -3.13
N HIS A 307 -6.15 12.86 -3.25
CA HIS A 307 -7.54 13.28 -3.01
C HIS A 307 -8.50 12.66 -4.01
N TYR A 308 -8.12 12.55 -5.29
CA TYR A 308 -8.95 11.88 -6.30
C TYR A 308 -8.96 10.37 -6.14
N ALA A 309 -7.79 9.77 -5.92
CA ALA A 309 -7.67 8.33 -5.72
C ALA A 309 -8.54 7.84 -4.55
N ALA A 310 -8.59 8.58 -3.44
CA ALA A 310 -9.41 8.23 -2.28
C ALA A 310 -10.92 8.21 -2.54
N GLN A 311 -11.40 8.70 -3.70
CA GLN A 311 -12.82 8.75 -4.06
C GLN A 311 -13.23 7.71 -5.10
N GLN A 312 -12.29 7.01 -5.73
CA GLN A 312 -12.54 6.22 -6.93
C GLN A 312 -12.07 4.76 -6.82
N TYR A 313 -11.44 4.37 -5.71
CA TYR A 313 -10.92 3.01 -5.57
C TYR A 313 -12.01 2.03 -5.19
N PRO A 314 -12.27 0.98 -6.01
CA PRO A 314 -13.06 -0.17 -5.57
C PRO A 314 -12.31 -0.91 -4.47
N ILE A 315 -13.03 -1.67 -3.66
CA ILE A 315 -12.45 -2.45 -2.58
C ILE A 315 -13.12 -3.80 -2.45
N PHE A 316 -12.35 -4.81 -2.04
CA PHE A 316 -12.85 -6.12 -1.65
C PHE A 316 -12.82 -6.28 -0.12
N LEU A 317 -13.94 -6.71 0.47
CA LEU A 317 -14.02 -6.97 1.91
C LEU A 317 -15.09 -8.02 2.22
N LEU A 318 -14.70 -9.07 2.98
CA LEU A 318 -15.59 -10.14 3.45
C LEU A 318 -16.36 -10.87 2.33
N GLY A 319 -15.69 -11.07 1.18
CA GLY A 319 -16.23 -11.79 0.05
C GLY A 319 -17.13 -10.95 -0.87
N HIS A 320 -17.06 -9.63 -0.77
CA HIS A 320 -17.91 -8.72 -1.54
C HIS A 320 -17.09 -7.53 -2.07
N ASP A 321 -17.35 -7.14 -3.33
CA ASP A 321 -16.78 -5.96 -3.97
C ASP A 321 -17.65 -4.73 -3.72
N TYR A 322 -17.01 -3.62 -3.37
CA TYR A 322 -17.64 -2.32 -3.17
C TYR A 322 -17.04 -1.32 -4.14
N ALA A 323 -17.88 -0.49 -4.74
CA ALA A 323 -17.43 0.57 -5.64
C ALA A 323 -16.60 1.67 -4.94
N HIS A 324 -16.72 1.78 -3.62
CA HIS A 324 -16.04 2.80 -2.81
C HIS A 324 -15.65 2.25 -1.45
N GLY A 325 -14.64 2.90 -0.82
CA GLY A 325 -14.18 2.55 0.51
C GLY A 325 -15.28 2.61 1.58
N VAL A 326 -15.23 1.68 2.55
CA VAL A 326 -16.18 1.56 3.67
C VAL A 326 -15.49 1.82 5.01
N TRP A 327 -16.18 2.52 5.93
CA TRP A 327 -15.60 2.93 7.22
C TRP A 327 -15.16 1.77 8.12
N TRP A 328 -15.73 0.59 7.95
CA TRP A 328 -15.44 -0.61 8.74
C TRP A 328 -14.26 -1.43 8.21
N TYR A 329 -13.71 -1.10 7.03
CA TYR A 329 -12.61 -1.83 6.41
C TYR A 329 -11.44 -2.04 7.39
N PHE A 330 -10.84 -0.96 7.91
CA PHE A 330 -9.69 -1.08 8.80
C PHE A 330 -9.96 -1.78 10.12
N PRO A 331 -11.10 -1.57 10.83
CA PRO A 331 -11.48 -2.40 11.96
C PRO A 331 -11.51 -3.90 11.65
N VAL A 332 -12.10 -4.30 10.53
CA VAL A 332 -12.15 -5.71 10.09
C VAL A 332 -10.76 -6.19 9.68
N ALA A 333 -10.06 -5.45 8.82
CA ALA A 333 -8.73 -5.83 8.35
C ALA A 333 -7.74 -6.00 9.52
N LEU A 334 -7.73 -5.10 10.51
CA LEU A 334 -6.93 -5.25 11.72
C LEU A 334 -7.32 -6.48 12.53
N SER A 335 -8.61 -6.84 12.60
CA SER A 335 -9.06 -8.05 13.31
C SER A 335 -8.60 -9.35 12.63
N ILE A 336 -8.42 -9.33 11.30
CA ILE A 336 -7.94 -10.46 10.50
C ILE A 336 -6.41 -10.53 10.53
N LYS A 337 -5.75 -9.41 10.29
CA LYS A 337 -4.31 -9.32 10.04
C LYS A 337 -3.45 -9.24 11.32
N THR A 338 -4.04 -8.97 12.48
CA THR A 338 -3.30 -8.94 13.75
C THR A 338 -3.27 -10.33 14.37
N THR A 339 -2.11 -10.80 14.85
CA THR A 339 -1.99 -12.09 15.52
C THR A 339 -2.86 -12.16 16.77
N LEU A 340 -3.44 -13.32 17.07
CA LEU A 340 -4.24 -13.53 18.29
C LEU A 340 -3.41 -13.27 19.56
N GLY A 341 -2.10 -13.56 19.50
CA GLY A 341 -1.16 -13.26 20.60
C GLY A 341 -1.07 -11.76 20.89
N LEU A 342 -0.92 -10.92 19.85
CA LEU A 342 -0.86 -9.46 20.01
C LEU A 342 -2.22 -8.88 20.44
N ILE A 343 -3.33 -9.35 19.87
CA ILE A 343 -4.69 -8.97 20.30
C ILE A 343 -4.86 -9.28 21.80
N GLY A 344 -4.51 -10.49 22.22
CA GLY A 344 -4.59 -10.88 23.63
C GLY A 344 -3.73 -10.01 24.55
N LEU A 345 -2.52 -9.63 24.12
CA LEU A 345 -1.65 -8.73 24.88
C LEU A 345 -2.21 -7.30 24.95
N VAL A 346 -2.84 -6.79 23.91
CA VAL A 346 -3.55 -5.50 23.93
C VAL A 346 -4.75 -5.55 24.87
N VAL A 347 -5.50 -6.66 24.91
CA VAL A 347 -6.58 -6.89 25.88
C VAL A 347 -6.02 -6.89 27.30
N LEU A 348 -4.87 -7.53 27.55
CA LEU A 348 -4.20 -7.47 28.87
C LEU A 348 -3.81 -6.02 29.23
N ALA A 349 -3.39 -5.20 28.28
CA ALA A 349 -3.13 -3.79 28.55
C ALA A 349 -4.42 -3.04 28.95
N GLY A 350 -5.55 -3.35 28.34
CA GLY A 350 -6.87 -2.87 28.75
C GLY A 350 -7.23 -3.28 30.18
N ILE A 351 -7.00 -4.55 30.54
CA ILE A 351 -7.18 -5.07 31.91
C ILE A 351 -6.27 -4.30 32.89
N ALA A 352 -5.00 -4.06 32.52
CA ALA A 352 -4.06 -3.30 33.34
C ALA A 352 -4.53 -1.86 33.61
N LEU A 353 -5.16 -1.22 32.61
CA LEU A 353 -5.75 0.11 32.74
C LEU A 353 -6.98 0.11 33.65
N ILE A 354 -7.93 -0.80 33.41
CA ILE A 354 -9.17 -0.90 34.20
C ILE A 354 -8.84 -1.23 35.67
N SER A 355 -7.91 -2.14 35.90
CA SER A 355 -7.45 -2.52 37.26
C SER A 355 -6.49 -1.50 37.89
N ARG A 356 -6.20 -0.37 37.19
CA ARG A 356 -5.31 0.72 37.62
C ARG A 356 -3.85 0.28 37.89
N GLN A 357 -3.44 -0.86 37.38
CA GLN A 357 -2.05 -1.34 37.47
C GLN A 357 -1.17 -0.62 36.43
N LEU A 358 -1.70 -0.34 35.26
CA LEU A 358 -1.17 0.65 34.33
C LEU A 358 -1.93 1.97 34.54
N ARG A 359 -1.24 3.01 35.00
CA ARG A 359 -1.88 4.29 35.27
C ARG A 359 -2.06 5.08 33.97
N PRO A 360 -3.27 5.60 33.68
CA PRO A 360 -3.45 6.56 32.62
C PRO A 360 -2.64 7.82 32.93
N GLY A 361 -1.65 8.10 32.09
CA GLY A 361 -0.74 9.22 32.27
C GLY A 361 -0.31 9.80 30.93
N ARG A 362 0.57 10.80 30.99
CA ARG A 362 1.06 11.44 29.77
C ARG A 362 1.81 10.47 28.85
N GLU A 363 2.56 9.53 29.43
CA GLU A 363 3.34 8.55 28.67
C GLU A 363 2.42 7.69 27.78
N LEU A 364 1.27 7.28 28.30
CA LEU A 364 0.27 6.55 27.54
C LEU A 364 -0.39 7.41 26.46
N ALA A 365 -0.56 8.70 26.68
CA ALA A 365 -1.12 9.62 25.70
C ALA A 365 -0.24 9.71 24.43
N TYR A 366 1.08 9.51 24.56
CA TYR A 366 2.00 9.43 23.41
C TYR A 366 1.80 8.20 22.51
N LEU A 367 1.05 7.21 22.97
CA LEU A 367 0.61 6.07 22.15
C LEU A 367 -0.82 6.28 21.65
N ILE A 368 -1.73 6.67 22.55
CA ILE A 368 -3.17 6.71 22.27
C ILE A 368 -3.53 7.89 21.35
N VAL A 369 -2.99 9.11 21.59
CA VAL A 369 -3.37 10.29 20.79
C VAL A 369 -2.96 10.14 19.33
N PRO A 370 -1.69 9.80 19.01
CA PRO A 370 -1.31 9.58 17.61
C PRO A 370 -2.04 8.40 16.97
N GLY A 371 -2.19 7.28 17.70
CA GLY A 371 -2.87 6.09 17.19
C GLY A 371 -4.34 6.36 16.88
N ALA A 372 -5.05 7.06 17.79
CA ALA A 372 -6.45 7.41 17.59
C ALA A 372 -6.64 8.36 16.39
N ILE A 373 -5.82 9.42 16.28
CA ILE A 373 -5.89 10.35 15.15
C ILE A 373 -5.64 9.60 13.84
N TYR A 374 -4.61 8.75 13.80
CA TYR A 374 -4.27 8.00 12.60
C TYR A 374 -5.41 7.04 12.19
N LEU A 375 -5.93 6.25 13.15
CA LEU A 375 -7.02 5.32 12.90
C LEU A 375 -8.32 6.02 12.46
N ILE A 376 -8.69 7.14 13.12
CA ILE A 376 -9.88 7.90 12.75
C ILE A 376 -9.76 8.42 11.31
N VAL A 377 -8.61 8.97 10.93
CA VAL A 377 -8.41 9.46 9.56
C VAL A 377 -8.41 8.32 8.56
N ALA A 378 -7.79 7.17 8.87
CA ALA A 378 -7.84 5.99 8.02
C ALA A 378 -9.27 5.49 7.80
N ILE A 379 -10.09 5.40 8.87
CA ILE A 379 -11.51 5.01 8.82
C ILE A 379 -12.33 5.97 7.96
N LEU A 380 -12.02 7.26 7.99
CA LEU A 380 -12.73 8.30 7.22
C LEU A 380 -12.19 8.44 5.78
N SER A 381 -11.05 7.82 5.48
CA SER A 381 -10.48 7.77 4.14
C SER A 381 -11.20 6.72 3.31
N GLY A 382 -11.53 7.03 2.06
CA GLY A 382 -12.03 6.04 1.10
C GLY A 382 -10.97 5.07 0.55
N MET A 383 -9.69 5.26 0.91
CA MET A 383 -8.59 4.45 0.40
C MET A 383 -8.38 3.20 1.28
N ASN A 384 -9.08 2.12 0.95
CA ASN A 384 -9.12 0.87 1.70
C ASN A 384 -8.39 -0.26 0.94
N ILE A 385 -7.11 -0.08 0.66
CA ILE A 385 -6.26 -0.94 -0.16
C ILE A 385 -5.15 -1.63 0.67
N GLY A 386 -5.53 -2.24 1.78
CA GLY A 386 -4.64 -3.05 2.62
C GLY A 386 -4.20 -2.43 3.93
N THR A 387 -3.75 -3.31 4.83
CA THR A 387 -3.29 -2.95 6.18
C THR A 387 -1.99 -2.15 6.20
N ARG A 388 -1.26 -2.08 5.08
CA ARG A 388 -0.10 -1.19 4.91
C ARG A 388 -0.42 0.27 5.22
N HIS A 389 -1.65 0.71 4.91
CA HIS A 389 -2.12 2.07 5.19
C HIS A 389 -2.29 2.37 6.69
N VAL A 390 -2.36 1.36 7.53
CA VAL A 390 -2.41 1.47 9.00
C VAL A 390 -1.20 0.86 9.70
N LEU A 391 -0.10 0.64 8.97
CA LEU A 391 1.12 0.00 9.46
C LEU A 391 1.67 0.65 10.74
N PHE A 392 1.56 1.97 10.86
CA PHE A 392 1.98 2.71 12.05
C PHE A 392 1.27 2.28 13.35
N LEU A 393 0.09 1.65 13.28
CA LEU A 393 -0.65 1.22 14.47
C LEU A 393 -0.02 -0.01 15.14
N TYR A 394 0.66 -0.90 14.40
CA TYR A 394 1.27 -2.11 14.95
C TYR A 394 2.36 -1.83 15.99
N PRO A 395 3.35 -0.94 15.74
CA PRO A 395 4.34 -0.60 16.77
C PRO A 395 3.71 0.10 17.99
N LEU A 396 2.63 0.87 17.82
CA LEU A 396 1.91 1.46 18.95
C LEU A 396 1.17 0.40 19.77
N ALA A 397 0.55 -0.58 19.11
CA ALA A 397 -0.09 -1.72 19.75
C ALA A 397 0.94 -2.57 20.53
N ALA A 398 2.10 -2.84 19.95
CA ALA A 398 3.20 -3.56 20.61
C ALA A 398 3.72 -2.82 21.84
N LEU A 399 3.89 -1.50 21.77
CA LEU A 399 4.28 -0.65 22.90
C LEU A 399 3.23 -0.66 24.02
N LEU A 400 1.96 -0.57 23.66
CA LEU A 400 0.84 -0.63 24.60
C LEU A 400 0.75 -2.00 25.28
N ALA A 401 0.85 -3.08 24.51
CA ALA A 401 0.87 -4.47 24.97
C ALA A 401 2.01 -4.71 25.97
N ALA A 402 3.22 -4.26 25.61
CA ALA A 402 4.40 -4.38 26.47
C ALA A 402 4.26 -3.58 27.77
N ALA A 403 3.73 -2.37 27.72
CA ALA A 403 3.44 -1.56 28.91
C ALA A 403 2.43 -2.24 29.84
N GLY A 404 1.35 -2.78 29.26
CA GLY A 404 0.31 -3.48 30.01
C GLY A 404 0.84 -4.76 30.68
N LEU A 405 1.50 -5.63 29.92
CA LEU A 405 2.03 -6.88 30.46
C LEU A 405 3.09 -6.63 31.55
N THR A 406 4.01 -5.69 31.33
CA THR A 406 5.03 -5.38 32.34
C THR A 406 4.43 -4.80 33.62
N ALA A 407 3.37 -3.99 33.54
CA ALA A 407 2.64 -3.48 34.70
C ALA A 407 1.93 -4.61 35.46
N LEU A 408 1.23 -5.52 34.77
CA LEU A 408 0.56 -6.68 35.38
C LEU A 408 1.56 -7.64 36.04
N ALA A 409 2.69 -7.89 35.39
CA ALA A 409 3.72 -8.82 35.86
C ALA A 409 4.35 -8.40 37.20
N GLN A 410 4.38 -7.10 37.50
CA GLN A 410 4.84 -6.57 38.80
C GLN A 410 3.91 -6.97 39.97
N HIS A 411 2.64 -7.24 39.69
CA HIS A 411 1.64 -7.54 40.71
C HIS A 411 1.45 -9.05 40.95
N SER A 412 1.64 -9.89 39.93
CA SER A 412 1.50 -11.34 40.07
C SER A 412 2.24 -12.11 38.98
N ARG A 413 2.95 -13.18 39.41
CA ARG A 413 3.66 -14.09 38.49
C ARG A 413 2.75 -14.79 37.48
N ARG A 414 1.45 -14.95 37.75
CA ARG A 414 0.49 -15.53 36.80
C ARG A 414 0.46 -14.77 35.47
N TRP A 415 0.60 -13.45 35.51
CA TRP A 415 0.61 -12.62 34.31
C TRP A 415 1.86 -12.83 33.44
N ILE A 416 2.98 -13.25 34.05
CA ILE A 416 4.18 -13.65 33.32
C ILE A 416 3.90 -14.90 32.47
N TRP A 417 3.20 -15.88 33.03
CA TRP A 417 2.87 -17.12 32.30
C TRP A 417 1.81 -16.89 31.23
N ILE A 418 0.75 -16.14 31.52
CA ILE A 418 -0.29 -15.80 30.56
C ILE A 418 0.31 -14.96 29.42
N GLY A 419 1.04 -13.91 29.77
CA GLY A 419 1.70 -13.06 28.78
C GLY A 419 2.76 -13.80 27.96
N GLY A 420 3.54 -14.67 28.60
CA GLY A 420 4.53 -15.54 27.93
C GLY A 420 3.87 -16.48 26.91
N GLY A 421 2.71 -17.05 27.24
CA GLY A 421 1.90 -17.86 26.33
C GLY A 421 1.39 -17.05 25.12
N LEU A 422 0.91 -15.81 25.35
CA LEU A 422 0.45 -14.94 24.27
C LEU A 422 1.60 -14.47 23.37
N VAL A 423 2.78 -14.15 23.94
CA VAL A 423 4.00 -13.85 23.17
C VAL A 423 4.42 -15.06 22.34
N ALA A 424 4.40 -16.26 22.90
CA ALA A 424 4.72 -17.48 22.17
C ALA A 424 3.71 -17.71 21.01
N CYS A 425 2.41 -17.52 21.27
CA CYS A 425 1.38 -17.57 20.24
C CYS A 425 1.68 -16.58 19.10
N HIS A 426 2.01 -15.32 19.42
CA HIS A 426 2.38 -14.31 18.43
C HIS A 426 3.58 -14.74 17.56
N VAL A 427 4.66 -15.18 18.20
CA VAL A 427 5.88 -15.63 17.50
C VAL A 427 5.61 -16.88 16.66
N VAL A 428 4.84 -17.83 17.16
CA VAL A 428 4.50 -19.07 16.43
C VAL A 428 3.64 -18.76 15.22
N SER A 429 2.61 -17.90 15.34
CA SER A 429 1.79 -17.47 14.21
C SER A 429 2.63 -16.79 13.12
N ALA A 430 3.58 -15.92 13.49
CA ALA A 430 4.48 -15.29 12.53
C ALA A 430 5.39 -16.31 11.83
N LEU A 431 6.02 -17.20 12.58
CA LEU A 431 6.92 -18.21 12.02
C LEU A 431 6.20 -19.28 11.18
N ALA A 432 4.91 -19.51 11.43
CA ALA A 432 4.11 -20.49 10.67
C ALA A 432 3.81 -20.02 9.25
N VAL A 433 3.78 -18.71 9.00
CA VAL A 433 3.55 -18.15 7.66
C VAL A 433 4.84 -17.72 6.95
N PHE A 434 5.95 -17.64 7.69
CA PHE A 434 7.25 -17.21 7.14
C PHE A 434 7.70 -18.13 5.99
N PRO A 435 8.11 -17.59 4.81
CA PRO A 435 8.33 -16.18 4.46
C PRO A 435 7.18 -15.53 3.66
N ALA A 436 5.92 -15.96 3.75
CA ALA A 436 4.76 -15.49 2.99
C ALA A 436 3.86 -14.55 3.85
N GLU A 437 4.46 -13.62 4.58
CA GLU A 437 3.77 -12.79 5.57
C GLU A 437 2.72 -11.86 4.98
N MET A 438 2.84 -11.51 3.70
CA MET A 438 1.86 -10.63 3.05
C MET A 438 0.47 -11.24 3.06
N ALA A 439 0.34 -12.55 2.85
CA ALA A 439 -0.93 -13.25 2.90
C ALA A 439 -1.42 -13.58 4.32
N TYR A 440 -0.68 -13.23 5.39
CA TYR A 440 -1.02 -13.59 6.75
C TYR A 440 -2.47 -13.25 7.11
N GLY A 441 -3.16 -14.19 7.74
CA GLY A 441 -4.41 -14.01 8.43
C GLY A 441 -4.45 -14.88 9.68
N ASN A 442 -5.04 -14.38 10.77
CA ASN A 442 -5.03 -15.11 12.03
C ASN A 442 -6.01 -16.30 12.06
N GLU A 443 -5.77 -17.19 12.99
CA GLU A 443 -6.45 -18.49 13.09
C GLU A 443 -7.95 -18.37 13.42
N ALA A 444 -8.39 -17.24 14.01
CA ALA A 444 -9.82 -17.01 14.31
C ALA A 444 -10.62 -16.75 13.02
N TRP A 445 -9.97 -16.30 11.96
CA TRP A 445 -10.55 -16.10 10.63
C TRP A 445 -10.26 -17.27 9.67
N GLY A 446 -9.79 -18.40 10.20
CA GLY A 446 -9.48 -19.60 9.41
C GLY A 446 -8.04 -19.68 8.91
N GLY A 447 -7.17 -18.78 9.36
CA GLY A 447 -5.75 -18.77 9.03
C GLY A 447 -5.43 -18.24 7.64
N THR A 448 -4.15 -18.18 7.31
CA THR A 448 -3.60 -17.61 6.09
C THR A 448 -4.21 -18.17 4.80
N VAL A 449 -4.50 -19.46 4.75
CA VAL A 449 -5.13 -20.14 3.59
C VAL A 449 -6.48 -19.53 3.18
N ASN A 450 -7.19 -18.90 4.13
CA ASN A 450 -8.52 -18.34 3.89
C ASN A 450 -8.55 -16.80 3.85
N THR A 451 -7.41 -16.13 4.01
CA THR A 451 -7.38 -14.66 4.09
C THR A 451 -7.95 -14.01 2.84
N HIS A 452 -7.68 -14.57 1.65
CA HIS A 452 -8.20 -14.09 0.36
C HIS A 452 -9.73 -13.96 0.31
N LYS A 453 -10.45 -14.81 1.04
CA LYS A 453 -11.93 -14.76 1.11
C LYS A 453 -12.48 -13.52 1.83
N TYR A 454 -11.64 -12.79 2.52
CA TYR A 454 -12.03 -11.67 3.37
C TYR A 454 -11.33 -10.37 3.00
N LEU A 455 -10.10 -10.46 2.50
CA LEU A 455 -9.24 -9.35 2.11
C LEU A 455 -8.51 -9.69 0.82
N SER A 456 -8.20 -8.68 0.05
CA SER A 456 -7.42 -8.77 -1.18
C SER A 456 -6.41 -7.61 -1.26
N ASP A 457 -5.90 -7.29 -2.44
CA ASP A 457 -4.88 -6.27 -2.66
C ASP A 457 -3.64 -6.54 -1.78
N SER A 458 -2.88 -5.55 -1.45
CA SER A 458 -1.66 -5.61 -0.63
C SER A 458 -1.83 -6.23 0.78
N SER A 459 -2.99 -6.77 1.10
CA SER A 459 -3.21 -7.61 2.28
C SER A 459 -3.02 -9.11 2.02
N VAL A 460 -2.99 -9.55 0.75
CA VAL A 460 -2.87 -10.96 0.34
C VAL A 460 -1.96 -11.10 -0.87
N ASP A 461 -2.26 -10.36 -1.94
CA ASP A 461 -1.60 -10.44 -3.23
C ASP A 461 -1.19 -9.05 -3.69
N TRP A 462 0.08 -8.82 -3.81
CA TRP A 462 0.63 -7.59 -4.38
C TRP A 462 1.68 -7.91 -5.44
N ALA A 463 1.53 -9.04 -6.08
CA ALA A 463 2.42 -9.56 -7.12
C ALA A 463 3.78 -10.10 -6.62
N GLN A 464 3.92 -10.45 -5.35
CA GLN A 464 5.20 -10.87 -4.75
C GLN A 464 5.62 -12.31 -5.08
N GLN A 465 4.78 -13.16 -5.67
CA GLN A 465 4.92 -14.62 -5.66
C GLN A 465 5.48 -15.25 -6.95
N LEU A 466 5.87 -14.47 -7.97
CA LEU A 466 6.32 -15.00 -9.26
C LEU A 466 7.49 -16.01 -9.18
N PRO A 467 8.50 -15.88 -8.29
CA PRO A 467 9.54 -16.89 -8.15
C PRO A 467 8.99 -18.26 -7.73
N HIS A 468 7.99 -18.30 -6.85
CA HIS A 468 7.36 -19.55 -6.40
C HIS A 468 6.42 -20.12 -7.47
N VAL A 469 5.70 -19.28 -8.21
CA VAL A 469 4.95 -19.69 -9.40
C VAL A 469 5.89 -20.31 -10.44
N LYS A 470 7.06 -19.70 -10.70
CA LYS A 470 8.07 -20.25 -11.59
C LYS A 470 8.56 -21.62 -11.13
N GLN A 471 8.88 -21.77 -9.85
CA GLN A 471 9.30 -23.04 -9.29
C GLN A 471 8.21 -24.10 -9.44
N TRP A 472 6.95 -23.73 -9.22
CA TRP A 472 5.81 -24.62 -9.37
C TRP A 472 5.63 -25.06 -10.83
N VAL A 473 5.68 -24.14 -11.80
CA VAL A 473 5.56 -24.44 -13.24
C VAL A 473 6.71 -25.33 -13.71
N ASP A 474 7.93 -25.10 -13.26
CA ASP A 474 9.09 -25.95 -13.61
C ASP A 474 8.95 -27.38 -13.07
N ALA A 475 8.24 -27.56 -11.96
CA ALA A 475 7.95 -28.89 -11.40
C ALA A 475 6.81 -29.62 -12.13
N HIS A 476 6.01 -28.91 -12.96
CA HIS A 476 4.87 -29.46 -13.70
C HIS A 476 5.03 -29.27 -15.23
N PRO A 477 6.09 -29.82 -15.86
CA PRO A 477 6.34 -29.60 -17.28
C PRO A 477 5.39 -30.44 -18.15
N GLY A 478 5.09 -29.92 -19.36
CA GLY A 478 4.47 -30.70 -20.44
C GLY A 478 2.99 -30.45 -20.64
N GLU A 479 2.35 -29.64 -19.83
CA GLU A 479 0.98 -29.19 -20.04
C GLU A 479 0.92 -27.68 -20.32
N GLU A 480 -0.14 -27.24 -21.02
CA GLU A 480 -0.41 -25.82 -21.19
C GLU A 480 -0.73 -25.18 -19.84
N CYS A 481 -0.29 -23.95 -19.66
CA CYS A 481 -0.71 -23.15 -18.51
C CYS A 481 -1.21 -21.76 -18.91
N TRP A 482 -2.23 -21.31 -18.21
CA TRP A 482 -2.91 -20.04 -18.37
C TRP A 482 -2.85 -19.29 -17.05
N PHE A 483 -2.57 -18.01 -17.07
CA PHE A 483 -2.40 -17.24 -15.84
C PHE A 483 -3.13 -15.88 -15.91
N ALA A 484 -4.16 -15.71 -15.11
CA ALA A 484 -4.69 -14.40 -14.78
C ALA A 484 -3.87 -13.85 -13.61
N TYR A 485 -3.19 -12.74 -13.86
CA TYR A 485 -2.26 -12.12 -12.94
C TYR A 485 -2.55 -10.64 -12.84
N SER A 486 -3.06 -10.18 -11.70
CA SER A 486 -3.60 -8.82 -11.51
C SER A 486 -2.58 -7.73 -11.84
N ALA A 487 -1.31 -7.95 -11.56
CA ALA A 487 -0.24 -7.00 -11.89
C ALA A 487 0.18 -7.01 -13.38
N TYR A 488 -0.42 -7.84 -14.24
CA TYR A 488 -0.18 -7.76 -15.69
C TYR A 488 -0.93 -6.55 -16.27
N PRO A 489 -0.33 -5.68 -17.11
CA PRO A 489 0.97 -5.85 -17.79
C PRO A 489 2.18 -5.16 -17.11
N GLU A 490 2.02 -4.53 -15.96
CA GLU A 490 3.11 -3.83 -15.24
C GLU A 490 4.21 -4.80 -14.81
N LEU A 491 3.83 -6.02 -14.47
CA LEU A 491 4.72 -7.14 -14.22
C LEU A 491 4.36 -8.28 -15.16
N ARG A 492 5.34 -8.73 -15.95
CA ARG A 492 5.12 -9.82 -16.90
C ARG A 492 5.66 -11.13 -16.33
N PRO A 493 4.83 -12.15 -16.11
CA PRO A 493 5.29 -13.46 -15.67
C PRO A 493 6.39 -14.04 -16.60
N GLN A 494 6.36 -13.70 -17.89
CA GLN A 494 7.35 -14.12 -18.89
C GLN A 494 8.76 -13.57 -18.58
N ALA A 495 8.88 -12.39 -17.96
CA ALA A 495 10.17 -11.83 -17.52
C ALA A 495 10.81 -12.67 -16.40
N TYR A 496 10.00 -13.41 -15.65
CA TYR A 496 10.44 -14.39 -14.64
C TYR A 496 10.61 -15.81 -15.22
N GLY A 497 10.47 -15.98 -16.54
CA GLY A 497 10.59 -17.27 -17.21
C GLY A 497 9.37 -18.18 -17.03
N ILE A 498 8.21 -17.63 -16.71
CA ILE A 498 6.93 -18.34 -16.59
C ILE A 498 6.29 -18.36 -17.98
N PRO A 499 6.14 -19.54 -18.63
CA PRO A 499 5.68 -19.64 -20.02
C PRO A 499 4.15 -19.59 -20.17
N CYS A 500 3.40 -19.38 -19.08
CA CYS A 500 1.94 -19.42 -19.11
C CYS A 500 1.37 -18.31 -20.02
N HIS A 501 0.31 -18.66 -20.75
CA HIS A 501 -0.47 -17.72 -21.55
C HIS A 501 -1.20 -16.74 -20.62
N PRO A 502 -1.10 -15.41 -20.86
CA PRO A 502 -1.80 -14.44 -20.04
C PRO A 502 -3.31 -14.48 -20.31
N LEU A 503 -4.09 -14.34 -19.25
CA LEU A 503 -5.53 -14.10 -19.30
C LEU A 503 -5.82 -12.61 -19.00
N PRO A 504 -6.95 -12.07 -19.49
CA PRO A 504 -7.30 -10.68 -19.26
C PRO A 504 -7.67 -10.43 -17.79
N THR A 505 -7.19 -9.31 -17.28
CA THR A 505 -7.45 -8.77 -15.95
C THR A 505 -8.05 -7.37 -16.07
N ALA A 506 -8.38 -6.71 -14.97
CA ALA A 506 -8.84 -5.32 -14.97
C ALA A 506 -7.84 -4.36 -15.63
N HIS A 507 -6.53 -4.65 -15.56
CA HIS A 507 -5.45 -3.79 -16.05
C HIS A 507 -4.96 -4.11 -17.46
N THR A 508 -5.34 -5.22 -18.07
CA THR A 508 -4.79 -5.67 -19.37
C THR A 508 -5.00 -4.66 -20.50
N GLU A 509 -6.02 -3.80 -20.41
CA GLU A 509 -6.27 -2.75 -21.40
C GLU A 509 -5.15 -1.68 -21.50
N TRP A 510 -4.25 -1.62 -20.51
CA TRP A 510 -3.10 -0.71 -20.55
C TRP A 510 -1.98 -1.20 -21.46
N GLU A 511 -2.00 -2.48 -21.84
CA GLU A 511 -1.05 -3.03 -22.82
C GLU A 511 -1.43 -2.60 -24.26
N ILE A 512 -0.42 -2.52 -25.12
CA ILE A 512 -0.61 -2.19 -26.54
C ILE A 512 -1.03 -3.43 -27.34
N LEU A 513 -0.59 -4.61 -26.90
CA LEU A 513 -0.89 -5.87 -27.56
C LEU A 513 -2.12 -6.54 -26.93
N PRO A 514 -3.22 -6.63 -27.69
CA PRO A 514 -4.44 -7.25 -27.18
C PRO A 514 -4.25 -8.76 -26.98
N LEU A 515 -4.90 -9.30 -25.95
CA LEU A 515 -4.94 -10.74 -25.71
C LEU A 515 -6.06 -11.39 -26.52
N ASP A 516 -5.71 -12.43 -27.29
CA ASP A 516 -6.68 -13.32 -27.95
C ASP A 516 -6.86 -14.57 -27.10
N VAL A 517 -7.94 -14.64 -26.34
CA VAL A 517 -8.26 -15.76 -25.45
C VAL A 517 -9.24 -16.71 -26.14
N PRO A 518 -9.02 -18.03 -26.12
CA PRO A 518 -9.99 -19.02 -26.59
C PRO A 518 -11.16 -19.12 -25.61
N GLU A 519 -12.28 -19.67 -26.07
CA GLU A 519 -13.46 -19.88 -25.22
C GLU A 519 -13.28 -21.03 -24.23
N THR A 520 -12.40 -21.98 -24.57
CA THR A 520 -12.06 -23.14 -23.74
C THR A 520 -10.54 -23.25 -23.64
N ILE A 521 -10.04 -23.49 -22.44
CA ILE A 521 -8.62 -23.71 -22.17
C ILE A 521 -8.42 -25.10 -21.56
N HIS A 522 -7.24 -25.67 -21.78
CA HIS A 522 -6.83 -26.99 -21.29
C HIS A 522 -5.61 -26.87 -20.43
N GLY A 523 -5.41 -27.81 -19.49
CA GLY A 523 -4.22 -27.89 -18.64
C GLY A 523 -4.38 -27.14 -17.34
N TYR A 524 -3.38 -26.33 -16.98
CA TYR A 524 -3.36 -25.58 -15.72
C TYR A 524 -3.89 -24.18 -15.91
N LEU A 525 -4.83 -23.80 -15.05
CA LEU A 525 -5.30 -22.43 -14.88
C LEU A 525 -4.80 -21.90 -13.53
N LEU A 526 -4.02 -20.83 -13.56
CA LEU A 526 -3.55 -20.10 -12.41
C LEU A 526 -4.32 -18.78 -12.30
N LEU A 527 -4.86 -18.52 -11.11
CA LEU A 527 -5.55 -17.26 -10.81
C LEU A 527 -4.87 -16.61 -9.60
N SER A 528 -4.46 -15.35 -9.72
CA SER A 528 -4.03 -14.58 -8.57
C SER A 528 -5.22 -14.28 -7.64
N ALA A 529 -4.98 -14.03 -6.36
CA ALA A 529 -6.05 -13.78 -5.40
C ALA A 529 -6.91 -12.57 -5.80
N ASP A 530 -6.28 -11.52 -6.30
CA ASP A 530 -6.98 -10.31 -6.71
C ASP A 530 -7.87 -10.52 -7.93
N ASP A 531 -7.46 -11.36 -8.89
CA ASP A 531 -8.29 -11.72 -10.04
C ASP A 531 -9.42 -12.69 -9.64
N LEU A 532 -9.13 -13.66 -8.76
CA LEU A 532 -10.15 -14.60 -8.27
C LEU A 532 -11.25 -13.87 -7.51
N GLU A 533 -10.89 -12.90 -6.68
CA GLU A 533 -11.79 -12.15 -5.82
C GLU A 533 -12.27 -10.83 -6.45
N ALA A 534 -11.87 -10.54 -7.69
CA ALA A 534 -12.23 -9.34 -8.48
C ALA A 534 -11.94 -7.99 -7.83
N CYS A 535 -10.87 -7.92 -7.03
CA CYS A 535 -10.49 -6.76 -6.21
C CYS A 535 -10.51 -5.40 -6.93
N ASP A 536 -10.18 -5.38 -8.22
CA ASP A 536 -10.11 -4.17 -9.05
C ASP A 536 -11.42 -3.83 -9.77
N TRP A 537 -12.47 -4.63 -9.57
CA TRP A 537 -13.78 -4.39 -10.13
C TRP A 537 -14.73 -3.74 -9.11
N PRO A 538 -15.59 -2.81 -9.53
CA PRO A 538 -16.52 -2.15 -8.62
C PRO A 538 -17.77 -2.97 -8.28
N SER A 539 -17.87 -4.22 -8.74
CA SER A 539 -19.01 -5.11 -8.56
C SER A 539 -18.63 -6.56 -8.80
N ASP A 540 -19.09 -7.47 -7.95
CA ASP A 540 -18.96 -8.93 -8.11
C ASP A 540 -19.49 -9.42 -9.49
N GLN A 541 -20.48 -8.73 -10.07
CA GLN A 541 -21.08 -9.10 -11.36
C GLN A 541 -20.14 -8.88 -12.56
N LEU A 542 -19.03 -8.18 -12.37
CA LEU A 542 -18.01 -7.96 -13.40
C LEU A 542 -16.86 -8.97 -13.30
N ASN A 543 -16.87 -9.85 -12.30
CA ASN A 543 -15.84 -10.87 -12.10
C ASN A 543 -15.94 -12.00 -13.13
N VAL A 544 -15.04 -12.01 -14.09
CA VAL A 544 -14.98 -13.06 -15.14
C VAL A 544 -14.47 -14.42 -14.62
N PHE A 545 -13.97 -14.46 -13.38
CA PHE A 545 -13.47 -15.67 -12.72
C PHE A 545 -14.33 -16.11 -11.53
N GLU A 546 -15.51 -15.48 -11.28
CA GLU A 546 -16.39 -15.74 -10.13
C GLU A 546 -16.66 -17.22 -9.88
N ARG A 547 -16.93 -18.01 -10.92
CA ARG A 547 -17.21 -19.42 -10.79
C ARG A 547 -16.07 -20.24 -10.18
N PHE A 548 -14.81 -19.80 -10.35
CA PHE A 548 -13.64 -20.50 -9.82
C PHE A 548 -13.51 -20.37 -8.30
N ARG A 549 -14.11 -19.35 -7.69
CA ARG A 549 -14.20 -19.21 -6.23
C ARG A 549 -14.85 -20.42 -5.55
N TRP A 550 -15.76 -21.08 -6.28
CA TRP A 550 -16.56 -22.21 -5.78
C TRP A 550 -16.07 -23.57 -6.29
N MET A 551 -15.10 -23.60 -7.19
CA MET A 551 -14.52 -24.83 -7.71
C MET A 551 -13.43 -25.36 -6.78
N PRO A 552 -13.27 -26.70 -6.67
CA PRO A 552 -12.15 -27.26 -5.92
C PRO A 552 -10.84 -26.90 -6.62
N MET A 553 -9.96 -26.17 -5.94
CA MET A 553 -8.59 -25.92 -6.39
C MET A 553 -7.73 -27.18 -6.25
N ALA A 554 -6.76 -27.36 -7.14
CA ALA A 554 -5.77 -28.43 -7.04
C ALA A 554 -4.68 -28.10 -6.03
N GLU A 555 -4.21 -26.84 -6.01
CA GLU A 555 -3.13 -26.38 -5.15
C GLU A 555 -3.21 -24.86 -4.93
N GLN A 556 -2.50 -24.36 -3.92
CA GLN A 556 -2.35 -22.93 -3.62
C GLN A 556 -0.87 -22.60 -3.44
N ILE A 557 -0.35 -21.66 -4.24
CA ILE A 557 1.03 -21.19 -4.17
C ILE A 557 1.07 -19.92 -3.31
N ASP A 558 1.90 -19.90 -2.26
CA ASP A 558 2.11 -18.77 -1.33
C ASP A 558 0.81 -18.14 -0.80
N HIS A 559 -0.25 -18.94 -0.69
CA HIS A 559 -1.56 -18.49 -0.22
C HIS A 559 -2.23 -17.40 -1.06
N SER A 560 -1.69 -17.07 -2.24
CA SER A 560 -2.15 -15.96 -3.08
C SER A 560 -2.30 -16.29 -4.58
N VAL A 561 -1.82 -17.46 -5.05
CA VAL A 561 -2.12 -17.95 -6.41
C VAL A 561 -2.78 -19.30 -6.33
N PHE A 562 -3.92 -19.45 -7.00
CA PHE A 562 -4.78 -20.62 -6.98
C PHE A 562 -4.63 -21.40 -8.27
N VAL A 563 -4.37 -22.69 -8.16
CA VAL A 563 -4.15 -23.60 -9.29
C VAL A 563 -5.36 -24.49 -9.48
N TYR A 564 -5.86 -24.52 -10.70
CA TYR A 564 -6.89 -25.44 -11.18
C TYR A 564 -6.31 -26.28 -12.31
N HIS A 565 -6.78 -27.54 -12.47
CA HIS A 565 -6.30 -28.43 -13.51
C HIS A 565 -7.48 -29.12 -14.20
N GLY A 566 -7.53 -29.05 -15.54
CA GLY A 566 -8.59 -29.65 -16.33
C GLY A 566 -8.92 -28.88 -17.61
N ASP A 567 -10.16 -29.03 -18.03
CA ASP A 567 -10.74 -28.33 -19.16
C ASP A 567 -11.71 -27.28 -18.65
N PHE A 568 -11.50 -26.03 -19.02
CA PHE A 568 -12.31 -24.92 -18.50
C PHE A 568 -12.89 -24.11 -19.65
N ASP A 569 -14.20 -23.90 -19.58
CA ASP A 569 -14.87 -22.88 -20.36
C ASP A 569 -14.51 -21.51 -19.76
N VAL A 570 -13.89 -20.60 -20.50
CA VAL A 570 -13.49 -19.25 -20.09
C VAL A 570 -14.08 -18.19 -21.02
N HIS A 571 -15.27 -18.45 -21.57
CA HIS A 571 -15.92 -17.51 -22.49
C HIS A 571 -16.09 -16.10 -21.91
N GLU A 572 -16.25 -15.95 -20.58
CA GLU A 572 -16.32 -14.64 -19.91
C GLU A 572 -14.99 -13.89 -20.00
N ALA A 573 -13.88 -14.56 -19.72
CA ALA A 573 -12.56 -13.98 -19.90
C ALA A 573 -12.24 -13.71 -21.39
N ALA A 574 -12.69 -14.59 -22.30
CA ALA A 574 -12.56 -14.35 -23.73
C ALA A 574 -13.38 -13.12 -24.19
N ALA A 575 -14.56 -12.90 -23.60
CA ALA A 575 -15.36 -11.70 -23.85
C ALA A 575 -14.64 -10.43 -23.34
N LEU A 576 -14.10 -10.46 -22.12
CA LEU A 576 -13.32 -9.35 -21.57
C LEU A 576 -12.09 -9.03 -22.45
N GLY A 577 -11.34 -10.05 -22.87
CA GLY A 577 -10.20 -9.86 -23.79
C GLY A 577 -10.64 -9.21 -25.12
N ALA A 578 -11.81 -9.56 -25.64
CA ALA A 578 -12.37 -8.95 -26.85
C ALA A 578 -12.83 -7.50 -26.61
N VAL A 579 -13.40 -7.17 -25.44
CA VAL A 579 -13.72 -5.79 -25.03
C VAL A 579 -12.44 -4.93 -25.01
N GLN A 580 -11.41 -5.39 -24.32
CA GLN A 580 -10.13 -4.68 -24.19
C GLN A 580 -9.46 -4.52 -25.54
N LYS A 581 -9.49 -5.54 -26.39
CA LYS A 581 -9.02 -5.45 -27.79
C LYS A 581 -9.74 -4.36 -28.57
N SER A 582 -11.07 -4.27 -28.42
CA SER A 582 -11.85 -3.20 -29.06
C SER A 582 -11.36 -1.82 -28.60
N GLY A 583 -11.17 -1.61 -27.30
CA GLY A 583 -10.65 -0.36 -26.75
C GLY A 583 -9.25 0.00 -27.26
N ILE A 584 -8.35 -0.97 -27.36
CA ILE A 584 -7.01 -0.80 -27.93
C ILE A 584 -7.09 -0.35 -29.40
N MET A 585 -7.90 -1.06 -30.22
CA MET A 585 -8.06 -0.75 -31.65
C MET A 585 -8.67 0.65 -31.86
N LEU A 586 -9.57 1.11 -30.99
CA LEU A 586 -10.08 2.48 -31.05
C LEU A 586 -8.99 3.51 -30.76
N ARG A 587 -8.13 3.28 -29.77
CA ARG A 587 -6.98 4.16 -29.47
C ARG A 587 -5.97 4.20 -30.62
N GLU A 588 -5.83 3.11 -31.38
CA GLU A 588 -4.99 3.00 -32.56
C GLU A 588 -5.66 3.53 -33.85
N ASN A 589 -6.86 4.12 -33.71
CA ASN A 589 -7.62 4.67 -34.84
C ASN A 589 -8.03 3.62 -35.89
N SER A 590 -8.32 2.39 -35.43
CA SER A 590 -8.73 1.22 -36.23
C SER A 590 -10.19 0.79 -35.92
N PRO A 591 -11.21 1.63 -36.19
CA PRO A 591 -12.58 1.39 -35.73
C PRO A 591 -13.27 0.16 -36.37
N VAL A 592 -12.82 -0.28 -37.54
CA VAL A 592 -13.37 -1.50 -38.18
C VAL A 592 -12.93 -2.75 -37.42
N GLU A 593 -11.67 -2.82 -37.00
CA GLU A 593 -11.16 -3.92 -36.19
C GLU A 593 -11.75 -3.90 -34.79
N ALA A 594 -11.91 -2.69 -34.21
CA ALA A 594 -12.61 -2.51 -32.95
C ALA A 594 -14.03 -3.07 -32.98
N LEU A 595 -14.79 -2.77 -34.06
CA LEU A 595 -16.14 -3.31 -34.23
C LEU A 595 -16.13 -4.84 -34.33
N GLY A 596 -15.14 -5.42 -35.00
CA GLY A 596 -14.98 -6.88 -35.08
C GLY A 596 -14.78 -7.51 -33.69
N ALA A 597 -13.91 -6.93 -32.87
CA ALA A 597 -13.65 -7.36 -31.50
C ALA A 597 -14.89 -7.19 -30.59
N ALA A 598 -15.54 -6.02 -30.64
CA ALA A 598 -16.74 -5.75 -29.86
C ALA A 598 -17.91 -6.69 -30.22
N LYS A 599 -18.11 -7.01 -31.50
CA LYS A 599 -19.10 -8.01 -31.92
C LYS A 599 -18.80 -9.41 -31.38
N ARG A 600 -17.51 -9.78 -31.30
CA ARG A 600 -17.09 -11.03 -30.68
C ARG A 600 -17.44 -11.03 -29.19
N ALA A 601 -17.14 -9.93 -28.48
CA ALA A 601 -17.49 -9.81 -27.05
C ALA A 601 -19.00 -9.98 -26.80
N VAL A 602 -19.83 -9.31 -27.59
CA VAL A 602 -21.30 -9.43 -27.50
C VAL A 602 -21.79 -10.82 -27.90
N ALA A 603 -21.15 -11.50 -28.87
CA ALA A 603 -21.51 -12.86 -29.24
C ALA A 603 -21.23 -13.86 -28.10
N LEU A 604 -20.17 -13.64 -27.33
CA LEU A 604 -19.81 -14.45 -26.17
C LEU A 604 -20.71 -14.14 -24.95
N GLN A 605 -20.99 -12.85 -24.74
CA GLN A 605 -21.80 -12.38 -23.61
C GLN A 605 -22.76 -11.26 -24.04
N PRO A 606 -23.95 -11.59 -24.57
CA PRO A 606 -24.89 -10.60 -25.11
C PRO A 606 -25.41 -9.56 -24.10
N GLU A 607 -25.52 -9.94 -22.83
CA GLU A 607 -26.05 -9.09 -21.76
C GLU A 607 -24.95 -8.39 -20.95
N ASN A 608 -23.67 -8.57 -21.30
CA ASN A 608 -22.55 -7.99 -20.56
C ASN A 608 -22.46 -6.49 -20.82
N LEU A 609 -22.40 -5.73 -19.72
CA LEU A 609 -22.29 -4.28 -19.73
C LEU A 609 -21.12 -3.78 -20.58
N LEU A 610 -19.92 -4.31 -20.32
CA LEU A 610 -18.68 -3.86 -20.98
C LEU A 610 -18.68 -4.22 -22.46
N ALA A 611 -19.23 -5.38 -22.84
CA ALA A 611 -19.35 -5.80 -24.21
C ALA A 611 -20.29 -4.87 -25.01
N GLN A 612 -21.44 -4.50 -24.44
CA GLN A 612 -22.38 -3.59 -25.07
C GLN A 612 -21.82 -2.15 -25.18
N MET A 613 -21.10 -1.67 -24.15
CA MET A 613 -20.41 -0.40 -24.20
C MET A 613 -19.35 -0.38 -25.32
N ALA A 614 -18.51 -1.41 -25.42
CA ALA A 614 -17.50 -1.52 -26.47
C ALA A 614 -18.12 -1.56 -27.87
N LEU A 615 -19.27 -2.23 -28.03
CA LEU A 615 -20.00 -2.23 -29.29
C LEU A 615 -20.51 -0.84 -29.67
N GLY A 616 -21.11 -0.12 -28.71
CA GLY A 616 -21.57 1.25 -28.91
C GLY A 616 -20.43 2.21 -29.27
N ASP A 617 -19.30 2.11 -28.58
CA ASP A 617 -18.12 2.95 -28.83
C ASP A 617 -17.53 2.70 -30.23
N ALA A 618 -17.41 1.43 -30.65
CA ALA A 618 -16.91 1.08 -31.97
C ALA A 618 -17.88 1.53 -33.11
N GLN A 619 -19.19 1.40 -32.92
CA GLN A 619 -20.19 1.89 -33.86
C GLN A 619 -20.21 3.42 -33.94
N THR A 620 -20.04 4.12 -32.82
CA THR A 620 -19.92 5.57 -32.77
C THR A 620 -18.70 6.05 -33.56
N ALA A 621 -17.56 5.39 -33.42
CA ALA A 621 -16.34 5.71 -34.16
C ALA A 621 -16.50 5.51 -35.67
N LEU A 622 -17.39 4.62 -36.12
CA LEU A 622 -17.74 4.40 -37.51
C LEU A 622 -18.88 5.32 -38.02
N GLY A 623 -19.48 6.12 -37.14
CA GLY A 623 -20.58 7.03 -37.48
C GLY A 623 -21.97 6.37 -37.53
N ASP A 624 -22.09 5.10 -37.16
CA ASP A 624 -23.37 4.41 -37.08
C ASP A 624 -24.10 4.71 -35.77
N LYS A 625 -24.68 5.90 -35.70
CA LYS A 625 -25.35 6.40 -34.48
C LYS A 625 -26.58 5.56 -34.09
N SER A 626 -27.26 4.92 -35.05
CA SER A 626 -28.49 4.15 -34.77
C SER A 626 -28.15 2.85 -34.05
N SER A 627 -27.16 2.12 -34.55
CA SER A 627 -26.70 0.88 -33.92
C SER A 627 -25.98 1.17 -32.58
N ALA A 628 -25.16 2.23 -32.50
CA ALA A 628 -24.52 2.64 -31.27
C ALA A 628 -25.52 2.93 -30.13
N ARG A 629 -26.60 3.65 -30.46
CA ARG A 629 -27.69 3.91 -29.52
C ARG A 629 -28.31 2.63 -28.96
N ALA A 630 -28.63 1.67 -29.84
CA ALA A 630 -29.21 0.40 -29.41
C ALA A 630 -28.27 -0.38 -28.47
N ALA A 631 -26.95 -0.36 -28.74
CA ALA A 631 -25.97 -0.98 -27.88
C ALA A 631 -25.87 -0.27 -26.50
N TYR A 632 -25.85 1.07 -26.47
CA TYR A 632 -25.84 1.81 -25.21
C TYR A 632 -27.14 1.66 -24.40
N GLU A 633 -28.30 1.50 -25.05
CA GLU A 633 -29.57 1.21 -24.36
C GLU A 633 -29.47 -0.14 -23.61
N LEU A 634 -28.91 -1.18 -24.26
CA LEU A 634 -28.65 -2.48 -23.62
C LEU A 634 -27.59 -2.37 -22.51
N ALA A 635 -26.52 -1.57 -22.73
CA ALA A 635 -25.51 -1.31 -21.70
C ALA A 635 -26.13 -0.62 -20.47
N LEU A 636 -27.02 0.37 -20.68
CA LEU A 636 -27.71 1.06 -19.60
C LEU A 636 -28.62 0.11 -18.81
N GLU A 637 -29.33 -0.78 -19.49
CA GLU A 637 -30.13 -1.82 -18.83
C GLU A 637 -29.26 -2.75 -17.99
N ALA A 638 -28.07 -3.16 -18.50
CA ALA A 638 -27.11 -3.96 -17.76
C ALA A 638 -26.54 -3.19 -16.57
N ALA A 639 -26.20 -1.91 -16.73
CA ALA A 639 -25.69 -1.06 -15.65
C ALA A 639 -26.69 -0.92 -14.49
N HIS A 640 -27.98 -0.83 -14.79
CA HIS A 640 -29.03 -0.77 -13.75
C HIS A 640 -29.22 -2.09 -12.98
N ARG A 641 -28.65 -3.20 -13.45
CA ARG A 641 -28.65 -4.49 -12.73
C ARG A 641 -27.48 -4.63 -11.74
N LEU A 642 -26.47 -3.77 -11.85
CA LEU A 642 -25.35 -3.74 -10.89
C LEU A 642 -25.83 -3.30 -9.50
N GLU A 643 -25.01 -3.54 -8.49
CA GLU A 643 -25.21 -3.04 -7.14
C GLU A 643 -25.36 -1.50 -7.15
N ALA A 644 -26.15 -0.99 -6.20
CA ALA A 644 -26.54 0.43 -6.19
C ALA A 644 -25.36 1.42 -6.06
N ASP A 645 -24.25 1.00 -5.47
CA ASP A 645 -23.03 1.79 -5.33
C ASP A 645 -22.14 1.74 -6.58
N ALA A 646 -22.25 0.71 -7.42
CA ALA A 646 -21.51 0.59 -8.67
C ALA A 646 -22.20 1.33 -9.84
N GLN A 647 -23.54 1.45 -9.83
CA GLN A 647 -24.32 2.11 -10.89
C GLN A 647 -23.81 3.55 -11.22
N PRO A 648 -23.48 4.42 -10.24
CA PRO A 648 -22.99 5.77 -10.50
C PRO A 648 -21.68 5.84 -11.29
N LEU A 649 -20.92 4.74 -11.39
CA LEU A 649 -19.68 4.68 -12.17
C LEU A 649 -19.93 4.49 -13.67
N PHE A 650 -21.07 3.90 -14.06
CA PHE A 650 -21.38 3.55 -15.43
C PHE A 650 -22.56 4.33 -16.01
N VAL A 651 -23.65 4.47 -15.26
CA VAL A 651 -24.91 5.06 -15.74
C VAL A 651 -24.71 6.47 -16.33
N PRO A 652 -24.01 7.44 -15.66
CA PRO A 652 -23.87 8.78 -16.21
C PRO A 652 -23.08 8.82 -17.52
N ASP A 653 -22.05 8.00 -17.67
CA ASP A 653 -21.25 7.92 -18.91
C ASP A 653 -22.11 7.38 -20.08
N ILE A 654 -22.87 6.32 -19.82
CA ILE A 654 -23.75 5.72 -20.83
C ILE A 654 -24.86 6.70 -21.23
N GLU A 655 -25.50 7.40 -20.27
CA GLU A 655 -26.51 8.42 -20.53
C GLU A 655 -25.93 9.59 -21.37
N GLN A 656 -24.72 10.02 -21.07
CA GLN A 656 -24.03 11.03 -21.87
C GLN A 656 -23.79 10.57 -23.31
N LYS A 657 -23.42 9.30 -23.51
CA LYS A 657 -23.22 8.69 -24.85
C LYS A 657 -24.55 8.52 -25.61
N LEU A 658 -25.65 8.32 -24.91
CA LEU A 658 -27.01 8.25 -25.50
C LEU A 658 -27.53 9.62 -25.93
N HIS A 659 -27.10 10.70 -25.27
CA HIS A 659 -27.54 12.07 -25.50
C HIS A 659 -26.34 13.00 -25.71
N PRO A 660 -25.52 12.80 -26.78
CA PRO A 660 -24.26 13.51 -27.01
C PRO A 660 -24.46 15.01 -27.34
#